data_574b048860f10fe61cd861c93956a514
#
_entry.id   574b048860f10fe61cd861c93956a514
#
_cell.length_a   1.000
_cell.length_b   1.000
_cell.length_c   1.000
_cell.angle_alpha   90.00
_cell.angle_beta   90.00
_cell.angle_gamma   90.00
#
_symmetry.space_group_name_H-M   'P 1'
#
loop_
_entity.id
_entity.type
_entity.pdbx_description
1 polymer ?
#
loop_
_entity_poly.entity_id
_entity_poly.type
_entity_poly.pdbx_seq_one_letter_code
_entity_poly.pdbx_strand_id
1 'polypeptide(L)'
;MIKDDGESIVDEAREFFARARDADAKNRLEAIDDLKFVHGEQWPEAIKRERERDGRPTLTINKLPQFCKQVINDIRQNRPQIKVRAVDDVADIKTADVYNGLIRNIEANSGADMAYDTASEYAVKAGIGFFRITTAYTDDDMFDQDIVIKPIRNPFTVYLDPTSVLPDYSDQKRCIVTERMPKDKFEAQYPNAISEWEEESTGESGDSWCDDETVRVAEFWCVEEEPVTLCLLSDGSTVSLKKGEKYKAFEKQLAAKGMQCLKTREVKQRSVTQYIVTGKELLETNKWAGKYIPIFPVVGEEYYVEGERKRKSLIRDAKDAQRMYNYWRSASTEQVALAPKSAYIAADDAIAGYEAEWSNANVKNQAYLRYKSGTERPTRDPMPEPSQAMIAEITGADQDLYSTTGIYPANLGQKGPETSGRAILARQKEGDVSTFHFQDNLTRAIRFAGRVLVDLIPRIYDTARVIRVLNFDGTSRMVQINQEYLDPASGSILKHDLAAGKYDVQVDVGPSYTTQRQEAAESMMEAAQMNPQLMQIAGDILVKSMDWPHAEEIADRIKQAQQQAQQGGQEPPEIQAVKMQQQIEGMKAQSAQQLQQQKLQSEFQLKQMELQQEQQLEEMRLNFEAQKAGIEYRIDLAKNQAKINFEREKHSSKLAADQAVAFMQGQAGQVIDGYSQLDGETPPLSVDRVVSTSIAPIAESVSASVQQTQQLLQTVAQLVQAIPAQIDAIVNVPKTIIYDKQGRVIGAQPNRTVQ
;
A
#
# COMPACT_ATOMS: atom_id res chain seq x y z
N MET A 1 2.38 -46.99 30.27
CA MET A 1 2.55 -45.56 30.51
C MET A 1 2.81 -44.76 29.23
N ILE A 2 3.75 -45.13 28.34
CA ILE A 2 4.04 -44.33 27.15
C ILE A 2 2.93 -44.39 26.06
N LYS A 3 2.13 -45.48 26.00
CA LYS A 3 1.02 -45.58 25.04
C LYS A 3 -0.18 -44.69 25.42
N ASP A 4 -0.51 -44.57 26.72
CA ASP A 4 -1.63 -43.73 27.19
C ASP A 4 -1.37 -42.24 26.96
N ASP A 5 -0.11 -41.78 27.11
CA ASP A 5 0.24 -40.38 26.91
C ASP A 5 0.19 -39.97 25.40
N GLY A 6 0.52 -40.90 24.50
CA GLY A 6 0.48 -40.66 23.04
C GLY A 6 -0.94 -40.53 22.49
N GLU A 7 -1.86 -41.40 22.86
CA GLU A 7 -3.28 -41.32 22.47
C GLU A 7 -3.92 -40.03 22.96
N SER A 8 -3.64 -39.63 24.20
CA SER A 8 -4.12 -38.36 24.77
C SER A 8 -3.65 -37.12 23.99
N ILE A 9 -2.40 -37.11 23.47
CA ILE A 9 -1.85 -36.01 22.68
C ILE A 9 -2.52 -35.93 21.31
N VAL A 10 -2.76 -37.08 20.66
CA VAL A 10 -3.46 -37.13 19.36
C VAL A 10 -4.89 -36.61 19.49
N ASP A 11 -5.61 -37.02 20.53
CA ASP A 11 -6.96 -36.54 20.81
C ASP A 11 -6.98 -35.03 21.08
N GLU A 12 -6.02 -34.51 21.88
CA GLU A 12 -5.86 -33.07 22.11
C GLU A 12 -5.59 -32.31 20.79
N ALA A 13 -4.73 -32.85 19.93
CA ALA A 13 -4.41 -32.24 18.64
C ALA A 13 -5.63 -32.20 17.71
N ARG A 14 -6.43 -33.30 17.68
CA ARG A 14 -7.66 -33.36 16.87
C ARG A 14 -8.71 -32.37 17.37
N GLU A 15 -8.93 -32.33 18.67
CA GLU A 15 -9.85 -31.37 19.29
C GLU A 15 -9.44 -29.92 19.04
N PHE A 16 -8.16 -29.62 19.22
CA PHE A 16 -7.64 -28.28 18.95
C PHE A 16 -7.79 -27.93 17.47
N PHE A 17 -7.44 -28.84 16.57
CA PHE A 17 -7.60 -28.65 15.12
C PHE A 17 -9.05 -28.32 14.75
N ALA A 18 -10.02 -29.09 15.23
CA ALA A 18 -11.43 -28.85 14.97
C ALA A 18 -11.86 -27.47 15.48
N ARG A 19 -11.53 -27.15 16.74
CA ARG A 19 -11.85 -25.84 17.35
C ARG A 19 -11.21 -24.66 16.63
N ALA A 20 -9.94 -24.76 16.25
CA ALA A 20 -9.22 -23.70 15.56
C ALA A 20 -9.74 -23.51 14.13
N ARG A 21 -10.07 -24.61 13.44
CA ARG A 21 -10.68 -24.60 12.13
C ARG A 21 -12.05 -23.91 12.15
N ASP A 22 -12.91 -24.29 13.08
CA ASP A 22 -14.28 -23.77 13.17
C ASP A 22 -14.28 -22.29 13.54
N ALA A 23 -13.39 -21.88 14.45
CA ALA A 23 -13.23 -20.47 14.82
C ALA A 23 -12.76 -19.58 13.66
N ASP A 24 -11.99 -20.13 12.73
CA ASP A 24 -11.41 -19.38 11.60
C ASP A 24 -12.11 -19.65 10.25
N ALA A 25 -13.14 -20.50 10.23
CA ALA A 25 -13.77 -20.99 9.01
C ALA A 25 -14.26 -19.85 8.09
N LYS A 26 -14.92 -18.84 8.65
CA LYS A 26 -15.42 -17.68 7.89
C LYS A 26 -14.28 -16.89 7.28
N ASN A 27 -13.23 -16.57 8.05
CA ASN A 27 -12.07 -15.83 7.57
C ASN A 27 -11.35 -16.57 6.43
N ARG A 28 -11.25 -17.90 6.53
CA ARG A 28 -10.63 -18.75 5.50
C ARG A 28 -11.43 -18.77 4.20
N LEU A 29 -12.75 -18.92 4.29
CA LEU A 29 -13.63 -18.85 3.11
C LEU A 29 -13.52 -17.50 2.42
N GLU A 30 -13.56 -16.41 3.18
CA GLU A 30 -13.41 -15.06 2.66
C GLU A 30 -12.02 -14.81 2.06
N ALA A 31 -10.95 -15.34 2.68
CA ALA A 31 -9.58 -15.25 2.17
C ALA A 31 -9.40 -16.03 0.85
N ILE A 32 -10.00 -17.21 0.72
CA ILE A 32 -9.98 -18.00 -0.51
C ILE A 32 -10.74 -17.25 -1.62
N ASP A 33 -11.91 -16.69 -1.30
CA ASP A 33 -12.68 -15.88 -2.24
C ASP A 33 -11.91 -14.63 -2.67
N ASP A 34 -11.18 -13.95 -1.76
CA ASP A 34 -10.29 -12.84 -2.07
C ASP A 34 -9.20 -13.25 -3.06
N LEU A 35 -8.53 -14.39 -2.83
CA LEU A 35 -7.50 -14.90 -3.74
C LEU A 35 -8.04 -15.23 -5.12
N LYS A 36 -9.17 -15.95 -5.20
CA LYS A 36 -9.84 -16.25 -6.47
C LYS A 36 -10.19 -14.97 -7.22
N PHE A 37 -10.69 -13.98 -6.50
CA PHE A 37 -11.07 -12.70 -7.06
C PHE A 37 -9.89 -11.93 -7.66
N VAL A 38 -8.73 -11.89 -6.96
CA VAL A 38 -7.48 -11.31 -7.49
C VAL A 38 -6.98 -12.07 -8.72
N HIS A 39 -7.17 -13.39 -8.75
CA HIS A 39 -6.78 -14.21 -9.90
C HIS A 39 -7.73 -14.10 -11.10
N GLY A 40 -8.84 -13.38 -10.98
CA GLY A 40 -9.74 -13.09 -12.11
C GLY A 40 -11.10 -13.80 -12.04
N GLU A 41 -11.39 -14.59 -11.03
CA GLU A 41 -12.72 -15.17 -10.79
C GLU A 41 -13.65 -14.11 -10.17
N GLN A 42 -14.01 -13.09 -10.97
CA GLN A 42 -14.69 -11.88 -10.48
C GLN A 42 -16.20 -11.88 -10.72
N TRP A 43 -16.66 -12.75 -11.62
CA TRP A 43 -18.08 -12.87 -11.92
C TRP A 43 -18.74 -13.90 -11.01
N PRO A 44 -19.90 -13.57 -10.38
CA PRO A 44 -20.72 -14.57 -9.73
C PRO A 44 -21.12 -15.63 -10.75
N GLU A 45 -20.93 -16.90 -10.40
CA GLU A 45 -21.08 -18.03 -11.33
C GLU A 45 -22.48 -18.09 -11.98
N ALA A 46 -23.54 -17.76 -11.20
CA ALA A 46 -24.88 -17.70 -11.71
C ALA A 46 -25.08 -16.68 -12.82
N ILE A 47 -24.55 -15.45 -12.61
CA ILE A 47 -24.63 -14.35 -13.59
C ILE A 47 -23.78 -14.68 -14.81
N LYS A 48 -22.59 -15.26 -14.61
CA LYS A 48 -21.70 -15.64 -15.69
C LYS A 48 -22.37 -16.64 -16.63
N ARG A 49 -22.94 -17.72 -16.08
CA ARG A 49 -23.65 -18.76 -16.85
C ARG A 49 -24.87 -18.22 -17.59
N GLU A 50 -25.63 -17.32 -16.96
CA GLU A 50 -26.79 -16.69 -17.61
C GLU A 50 -26.33 -15.83 -18.80
N ARG A 51 -25.34 -14.99 -18.64
CA ARG A 51 -24.82 -14.16 -19.71
C ARG A 51 -24.19 -14.99 -20.85
N GLU A 52 -23.44 -16.04 -20.52
CA GLU A 52 -22.85 -16.96 -21.50
C GLU A 52 -23.94 -17.70 -22.30
N ARG A 53 -25.02 -18.16 -21.65
CA ARG A 53 -26.16 -18.78 -22.33
C ARG A 53 -26.84 -17.83 -23.31
N ASP A 54 -26.91 -16.55 -22.96
CA ASP A 54 -27.53 -15.51 -23.80
C ASP A 54 -26.54 -14.97 -24.85
N GLY A 55 -25.31 -15.50 -24.92
CA GLY A 55 -24.26 -15.01 -25.86
C GLY A 55 -23.72 -13.63 -25.52
N ARG A 56 -23.88 -13.17 -24.27
CA ARG A 56 -23.47 -11.85 -23.81
C ARG A 56 -22.04 -11.89 -23.22
N PRO A 57 -21.21 -10.87 -23.49
CA PRO A 57 -19.83 -10.87 -23.03
C PRO A 57 -19.73 -10.78 -21.49
N THR A 58 -18.75 -11.50 -20.94
CA THR A 58 -18.35 -11.44 -19.52
C THR A 58 -16.87 -11.06 -19.43
N LEU A 59 -16.55 -9.78 -19.66
CA LEU A 59 -15.19 -9.30 -19.64
C LEU A 59 -14.70 -9.15 -18.19
N THR A 60 -13.49 -9.61 -17.94
CA THR A 60 -12.77 -9.40 -16.67
C THR A 60 -11.56 -8.51 -16.91
N ILE A 61 -11.70 -7.24 -16.58
CA ILE A 61 -10.60 -6.25 -16.67
C ILE A 61 -10.07 -6.05 -15.24
N ASN A 62 -9.17 -6.93 -14.84
CA ASN A 62 -8.69 -7.02 -13.48
C ASN A 62 -7.68 -5.90 -13.16
N LYS A 63 -8.12 -4.90 -12.40
CA LYS A 63 -7.29 -3.78 -11.92
C LYS A 63 -6.65 -4.02 -10.55
N LEU A 64 -7.15 -4.99 -9.77
CA LEU A 64 -6.70 -5.23 -8.40
C LEU A 64 -5.23 -5.61 -8.25
N PRO A 65 -4.62 -6.39 -9.17
CA PRO A 65 -3.20 -6.75 -9.03
C PRO A 65 -2.25 -5.56 -8.99
N GLN A 66 -2.59 -4.42 -9.63
CA GLN A 66 -1.74 -3.23 -9.58
C GLN A 66 -1.72 -2.60 -8.18
N PHE A 67 -2.88 -2.56 -7.49
CA PHE A 67 -2.99 -2.04 -6.12
C PHE A 67 -2.24 -2.95 -5.14
N CYS A 68 -2.44 -4.27 -5.24
CA CYS A 68 -1.70 -5.23 -4.42
C CYS A 68 -0.19 -5.11 -4.62
N LYS A 69 0.27 -5.03 -5.88
CA LYS A 69 1.69 -4.89 -6.19
C LYS A 69 2.29 -3.59 -5.65
N GLN A 70 1.54 -2.49 -5.66
CA GLN A 70 2.02 -1.24 -5.10
C GLN A 70 2.37 -1.41 -3.62
N VAL A 71 1.42 -1.91 -2.81
CA VAL A 71 1.64 -2.12 -1.36
C VAL A 71 2.78 -3.12 -1.09
N ILE A 72 2.81 -4.23 -1.82
CA ILE A 72 3.85 -5.25 -1.67
C ILE A 72 5.23 -4.68 -2.01
N ASN A 73 5.34 -3.88 -3.08
CA ASN A 73 6.60 -3.28 -3.47
C ASN A 73 7.05 -2.19 -2.50
N ASP A 74 6.14 -1.42 -1.92
CA ASP A 74 6.46 -0.44 -0.88
C ASP A 74 7.02 -1.14 0.37
N ILE A 75 6.43 -2.27 0.77
CA ILE A 75 6.96 -3.10 1.87
C ILE A 75 8.36 -3.63 1.53
N ARG A 76 8.59 -4.07 0.28
CA ARG A 76 9.88 -4.57 -0.18
C ARG A 76 10.97 -3.50 -0.20
N GLN A 77 10.62 -2.26 -0.53
CA GLN A 77 11.57 -1.14 -0.53
C GLN A 77 11.94 -0.71 0.88
N ASN A 78 10.97 -0.73 1.81
CA ASN A 78 11.13 -0.27 3.18
C ASN A 78 11.18 -1.44 4.17
N ARG A 79 12.09 -2.39 3.96
CA ARG A 79 12.17 -3.61 4.78
C ARG A 79 12.51 -3.31 6.23
N PRO A 80 11.73 -3.86 7.18
CA PRO A 80 12.05 -3.76 8.59
C PRO A 80 13.34 -4.52 8.92
N GLN A 81 14.23 -3.91 9.69
CA GLN A 81 15.50 -4.50 10.13
C GLN A 81 15.48 -4.73 11.64
N ILE A 82 15.90 -5.91 12.06
CA ILE A 82 16.01 -6.26 13.48
C ILE A 82 17.25 -5.60 14.06
N LYS A 83 17.07 -4.83 15.17
CA LYS A 83 18.15 -4.25 15.96
C LYS A 83 18.06 -4.72 17.40
N VAL A 84 19.16 -5.26 17.91
CA VAL A 84 19.31 -5.72 19.28
C VAL A 84 20.07 -4.67 20.07
N ARG A 85 19.57 -4.35 21.28
CA ARG A 85 20.19 -3.40 22.19
C ARG A 85 20.36 -4.04 23.56
N ALA A 86 21.45 -3.70 24.24
CA ALA A 86 21.66 -4.06 25.64
C ALA A 86 20.70 -3.30 26.53
N VAL A 87 20.12 -3.98 27.53
CA VAL A 87 19.09 -3.40 28.44
C VAL A 87 19.56 -3.35 29.87
N ASP A 88 20.50 -4.19 30.27
CA ASP A 88 21.00 -4.25 31.65
C ASP A 88 22.52 -3.99 31.70
N ASP A 89 23.03 -3.75 32.94
CA ASP A 89 24.45 -3.45 33.18
C ASP A 89 25.38 -4.62 32.89
N VAL A 90 24.86 -5.83 32.75
CA VAL A 90 25.61 -7.07 32.46
C VAL A 90 25.74 -7.27 30.91
N ALA A 91 24.83 -6.66 30.14
CA ALA A 91 24.83 -6.76 28.69
C ALA A 91 25.88 -5.83 28.09
N ASP A 92 26.84 -6.42 27.36
CA ASP A 92 27.89 -5.67 26.66
C ASP A 92 27.39 -5.15 25.32
N ILE A 93 27.70 -3.89 25.01
CA ILE A 93 27.36 -3.26 23.72
C ILE A 93 28.03 -4.01 22.57
N LYS A 94 29.28 -4.49 22.73
CA LYS A 94 29.99 -5.27 21.69
C LYS A 94 29.28 -6.60 21.42
N THR A 95 28.73 -7.24 22.46
CA THR A 95 27.94 -8.47 22.32
C THR A 95 26.60 -8.20 21.63
N ALA A 96 25.96 -7.04 21.89
CA ALA A 96 24.77 -6.61 21.12
C ALA A 96 25.09 -6.43 19.62
N ASP A 97 26.25 -5.90 19.27
CA ASP A 97 26.70 -5.80 17.88
C ASP A 97 26.95 -7.18 17.24
N VAL A 98 27.44 -8.15 18.02
CA VAL A 98 27.57 -9.54 17.57
C VAL A 98 26.19 -10.15 17.29
N TYR A 99 25.19 -9.94 18.19
CA TYR A 99 23.80 -10.36 17.94
C TYR A 99 23.23 -9.74 16.68
N ASN A 100 23.40 -8.46 16.47
CA ASN A 100 22.95 -7.75 15.28
C ASN A 100 23.55 -8.32 14.01
N GLY A 101 24.85 -8.60 14.03
CA GLY A 101 25.53 -9.17 12.89
C GLY A 101 25.20 -10.64 12.64
N LEU A 102 24.96 -11.42 13.70
CA LEU A 102 24.54 -12.81 13.60
C LEU A 102 23.11 -12.92 13.06
N ILE A 103 22.20 -12.10 13.53
CA ILE A 103 20.81 -12.07 13.01
C ILE A 103 20.82 -11.75 11.53
N ARG A 104 21.58 -10.74 11.08
CA ARG A 104 21.73 -10.44 9.64
C ARG A 104 22.31 -11.60 8.85
N ASN A 105 23.28 -12.32 9.42
CA ASN A 105 23.81 -13.51 8.77
C ASN A 105 22.77 -14.64 8.67
N ILE A 106 21.96 -14.84 9.71
CA ILE A 106 20.84 -15.80 9.70
C ILE A 106 19.82 -15.41 8.63
N GLU A 107 19.43 -14.13 8.57
CA GLU A 107 18.49 -13.63 7.55
C GLU A 107 19.05 -13.82 6.12
N ALA A 108 20.32 -13.48 5.90
CA ALA A 108 20.97 -13.61 4.60
C ALA A 108 21.11 -15.08 4.16
N ASN A 109 21.59 -15.95 5.04
CA ASN A 109 21.79 -17.38 4.71
C ASN A 109 20.46 -18.11 4.51
N SER A 110 19.42 -17.70 5.23
CA SER A 110 18.08 -18.29 5.12
C SER A 110 17.31 -17.79 3.89
N GLY A 111 17.74 -16.70 3.24
CA GLY A 111 16.91 -15.99 2.29
C GLY A 111 15.62 -15.49 2.92
N ALA A 112 15.70 -14.93 4.14
CA ALA A 112 14.55 -14.49 4.93
C ALA A 112 13.66 -13.49 4.19
N ASP A 113 14.23 -12.75 3.25
CA ASP A 113 13.53 -11.85 2.35
C ASP A 113 12.36 -12.54 1.63
N MET A 114 12.57 -13.76 1.12
CA MET A 114 11.50 -14.52 0.47
C MET A 114 10.40 -14.93 1.46
N ALA A 115 10.75 -15.20 2.72
CA ALA A 115 9.80 -15.56 3.75
C ALA A 115 8.93 -14.37 4.12
N TYR A 116 9.53 -13.20 4.33
CA TYR A 116 8.83 -11.95 4.64
C TYR A 116 7.95 -11.48 3.47
N ASP A 117 8.48 -11.55 2.24
CA ASP A 117 7.74 -11.18 1.02
C ASP A 117 6.53 -12.09 0.81
N THR A 118 6.69 -13.41 0.97
CA THR A 118 5.58 -14.37 0.85
C THR A 118 4.50 -14.11 1.89
N ALA A 119 4.89 -13.89 3.16
CA ALA A 119 3.94 -13.62 4.23
C ALA A 119 3.19 -12.30 3.99
N SER A 120 3.88 -11.24 3.57
CA SER A 120 3.28 -9.94 3.24
C SER A 120 2.35 -10.01 2.04
N GLU A 121 2.71 -10.76 1.01
CA GLU A 121 1.88 -10.94 -0.18
C GLU A 121 0.53 -11.58 0.17
N TYR A 122 0.54 -12.62 1.02
CA TYR A 122 -0.70 -13.23 1.49
C TYR A 122 -1.46 -12.33 2.47
N ALA A 123 -0.79 -11.57 3.33
CA ALA A 123 -1.44 -10.59 4.20
C ALA A 123 -2.21 -9.55 3.39
N VAL A 124 -1.64 -9.03 2.30
CA VAL A 124 -2.29 -8.05 1.41
C VAL A 124 -3.44 -8.68 0.61
N LYS A 125 -3.25 -9.89 0.04
CA LYS A 125 -4.22 -10.51 -0.88
C LYS A 125 -5.30 -11.35 -0.18
N ALA A 126 -4.96 -11.99 0.96
CA ALA A 126 -5.82 -12.93 1.67
C ALA A 126 -6.12 -12.53 3.13
N GLY A 127 -5.50 -11.43 3.60
CA GLY A 127 -5.66 -10.95 4.97
C GLY A 127 -4.78 -11.65 6.00
N ILE A 128 -4.06 -12.72 5.65
CA ILE A 128 -3.08 -13.36 6.53
C ILE A 128 -2.04 -14.14 5.75
N GLY A 129 -0.77 -14.02 6.14
CA GLY A 129 0.34 -14.82 5.67
C GLY A 129 1.22 -15.28 6.83
N PHE A 130 2.16 -16.17 6.58
CA PHE A 130 3.00 -16.77 7.63
C PHE A 130 4.43 -16.96 7.18
N PHE A 131 5.34 -16.84 8.16
CA PHE A 131 6.70 -17.36 8.07
C PHE A 131 7.05 -18.08 9.37
N ARG A 132 8.13 -18.86 9.38
CA ARG A 132 8.55 -19.62 10.56
C ARG A 132 10.07 -19.64 10.74
N ILE A 133 10.51 -19.86 11.97
CA ILE A 133 11.89 -20.13 12.33
C ILE A 133 12.01 -21.65 12.59
N THR A 134 13.05 -22.24 12.05
CA THR A 134 13.41 -23.67 12.27
C THR A 134 14.89 -23.78 12.55
N THR A 135 15.34 -24.93 13.01
CA THR A 135 16.76 -25.27 13.07
C THR A 135 17.08 -26.30 11.98
N ALA A 136 18.28 -26.22 11.44
CA ALA A 136 18.81 -27.20 10.50
C ALA A 136 20.30 -27.46 10.84
N TYR A 137 20.79 -28.63 10.51
CA TYR A 137 22.23 -28.87 10.60
C TYR A 137 22.96 -28.00 9.58
N THR A 138 24.13 -27.48 9.99
CA THR A 138 24.96 -26.58 9.14
C THR A 138 25.43 -27.29 7.91
N ASP A 139 25.84 -28.58 8.05
CA ASP A 139 26.25 -29.47 6.97
C ASP A 139 25.87 -30.91 7.34
N ASP A 140 25.80 -31.81 6.35
CA ASP A 140 25.42 -33.21 6.56
C ASP A 140 26.42 -33.95 7.48
N ASP A 141 27.68 -33.51 7.55
CA ASP A 141 28.76 -34.10 8.34
C ASP A 141 28.97 -33.39 9.71
N MET A 142 28.18 -32.40 10.06
CA MET A 142 28.34 -31.61 11.29
C MET A 142 27.15 -31.76 12.26
N PHE A 143 27.46 -31.73 13.56
CA PHE A 143 26.44 -31.72 14.60
C PHE A 143 25.97 -30.29 14.98
N ASP A 144 26.66 -29.26 14.48
CA ASP A 144 26.28 -27.88 14.71
C ASP A 144 24.98 -27.56 13.97
N GLN A 145 24.07 -26.85 14.67
CA GLN A 145 22.81 -26.39 14.12
C GLN A 145 22.87 -24.91 13.83
N ASP A 146 22.21 -24.51 12.75
CA ASP A 146 21.95 -23.13 12.42
C ASP A 146 20.44 -22.84 12.51
N ILE A 147 20.13 -21.57 12.79
CA ILE A 147 18.75 -21.06 12.79
C ILE A 147 18.41 -20.65 11.37
N VAL A 148 17.25 -21.08 10.88
CA VAL A 148 16.80 -20.83 9.52
C VAL A 148 15.39 -20.22 9.52
N ILE A 149 15.20 -19.17 8.75
CA ILE A 149 13.88 -18.52 8.54
C ILE A 149 13.30 -19.05 7.23
N LYS A 150 12.11 -19.66 7.29
CA LYS A 150 11.46 -20.28 6.13
C LYS A 150 10.07 -19.69 5.85
N PRO A 151 9.67 -19.53 4.57
CA PRO A 151 8.31 -19.16 4.21
C PRO A 151 7.35 -20.32 4.47
N ILE A 152 6.10 -20.02 4.85
CA ILE A 152 4.98 -20.94 4.77
C ILE A 152 4.19 -20.54 3.53
N ARG A 153 4.33 -21.34 2.45
CA ARG A 153 3.77 -21.00 1.14
C ARG A 153 2.25 -21.04 1.09
N ASN A 154 1.65 -21.96 1.83
CA ASN A 154 0.20 -22.08 1.91
C ASN A 154 -0.29 -21.61 3.29
N PRO A 155 -0.86 -20.41 3.42
CA PRO A 155 -1.33 -19.90 4.72
C PRO A 155 -2.49 -20.72 5.29
N PHE A 156 -3.19 -21.46 4.47
CA PHE A 156 -4.33 -22.29 4.90
C PHE A 156 -3.94 -23.61 5.59
N THR A 157 -2.64 -23.90 5.67
CA THR A 157 -2.13 -25.05 6.43
C THR A 157 -1.94 -24.75 7.92
N VAL A 158 -1.90 -23.46 8.30
CA VAL A 158 -1.67 -23.03 9.68
C VAL A 158 -2.98 -22.75 10.41
N TYR A 159 -3.09 -23.26 11.62
CA TYR A 159 -4.23 -23.05 12.53
C TYR A 159 -3.72 -22.48 13.84
N LEU A 160 -4.04 -21.21 14.07
CA LEU A 160 -3.61 -20.46 15.25
C LEU A 160 -4.53 -20.72 16.44
N ASP A 161 -4.04 -20.40 17.63
CA ASP A 161 -4.83 -20.46 18.87
C ASP A 161 -5.95 -19.40 18.85
N PRO A 162 -7.22 -19.83 18.89
CA PRO A 162 -8.34 -18.89 18.92
C PRO A 162 -8.36 -18.03 20.18
N THR A 163 -7.69 -18.49 21.27
CA THR A 163 -7.66 -17.80 22.56
C THR A 163 -6.54 -16.76 22.69
N SER A 164 -5.67 -16.65 21.69
CA SER A 164 -4.64 -15.61 21.64
C SER A 164 -5.29 -14.23 21.55
N VAL A 165 -4.81 -13.27 22.33
CA VAL A 165 -5.35 -11.91 22.42
C VAL A 165 -4.38 -10.87 21.84
N LEU A 166 -3.07 -11.15 21.90
CA LEU A 166 -2.06 -10.21 21.45
C LEU A 166 -2.00 -10.15 19.92
N PRO A 167 -1.85 -8.95 19.34
CA PRO A 167 -1.78 -8.78 17.88
C PRO A 167 -0.56 -9.43 17.23
N ASP A 168 0.51 -9.72 18.01
CA ASP A 168 1.71 -10.43 17.56
C ASP A 168 1.65 -11.93 17.81
N TYR A 169 0.56 -12.43 18.39
CA TYR A 169 0.34 -13.85 18.75
C TYR A 169 1.44 -14.45 19.64
N SER A 170 2.19 -13.63 20.37
CA SER A 170 3.24 -14.10 21.30
C SER A 170 2.69 -14.81 22.55
N ASP A 171 1.41 -14.70 22.80
CA ASP A 171 0.66 -15.33 23.89
C ASP A 171 0.06 -16.67 23.50
N GLN A 172 0.12 -17.08 22.23
CA GLN A 172 -0.45 -18.35 21.77
C GLN A 172 0.16 -19.53 22.53
N LYS A 173 -0.70 -20.45 22.96
CA LYS A 173 -0.29 -21.66 23.68
C LYS A 173 -0.23 -22.90 22.78
N ARG A 174 -0.97 -22.88 21.71
CA ARG A 174 -1.05 -23.98 20.76
C ARG A 174 -1.06 -23.45 19.33
N CYS A 175 -0.51 -24.25 18.42
CA CYS A 175 -0.59 -23.98 16.98
C CYS A 175 -0.47 -25.31 16.24
N ILE A 176 -1.20 -25.46 15.13
CA ILE A 176 -1.07 -26.62 14.23
C ILE A 176 -0.69 -26.14 12.84
N VAL A 177 0.27 -26.84 12.24
CA VAL A 177 0.58 -26.74 10.82
C VAL A 177 0.34 -28.10 10.17
N THR A 178 -0.52 -28.16 9.17
CA THR A 178 -0.91 -29.41 8.52
C THR A 178 -0.28 -29.52 7.14
N GLU A 179 0.12 -30.73 6.75
CA GLU A 179 0.54 -31.07 5.42
C GLU A 179 -0.21 -32.31 4.94
N ARG A 180 -0.72 -32.31 3.72
CA ARG A 180 -1.24 -33.51 3.08
C ARG A 180 -0.11 -34.18 2.32
N MET A 181 0.27 -35.38 2.78
CA MET A 181 1.36 -36.15 2.22
C MET A 181 0.79 -37.34 1.43
N PRO A 182 1.22 -37.58 0.18
CA PRO A 182 0.88 -38.81 -0.53
C PRO A 182 1.28 -40.05 0.28
N LYS A 183 0.43 -41.10 0.28
CA LYS A 183 0.67 -42.31 1.07
C LYS A 183 2.02 -42.94 0.82
N ASP A 184 2.46 -43.03 -0.46
CA ASP A 184 3.76 -43.58 -0.81
C ASP A 184 4.92 -42.84 -0.13
N LYS A 185 4.85 -41.51 -0.09
CA LYS A 185 5.84 -40.66 0.57
C LYS A 185 5.79 -40.81 2.09
N PHE A 186 4.57 -40.90 2.64
CA PHE A 186 4.34 -41.08 4.06
C PHE A 186 4.93 -42.42 4.55
N GLU A 187 4.67 -43.53 3.87
CA GLU A 187 5.18 -44.86 4.18
C GLU A 187 6.71 -44.94 4.04
N ALA A 188 7.28 -44.22 3.06
CA ALA A 188 8.73 -44.12 2.92
C ALA A 188 9.38 -43.36 4.09
N GLN A 189 8.72 -42.32 4.59
CA GLN A 189 9.24 -41.50 5.70
C GLN A 189 8.97 -42.13 7.06
N TYR A 190 7.81 -42.78 7.23
CA TYR A 190 7.35 -43.42 8.47
C TYR A 190 6.95 -44.88 8.24
N PRO A 191 7.91 -45.80 8.04
CA PRO A 191 7.64 -47.19 7.65
C PRO A 191 6.84 -48.01 8.65
N ASN A 192 6.79 -47.56 9.93
CA ASN A 192 6.08 -48.26 11.01
C ASN A 192 4.75 -47.60 11.36
N ALA A 193 4.38 -46.54 10.66
CA ALA A 193 3.18 -45.78 10.95
C ALA A 193 1.98 -46.34 10.16
N ILE A 194 0.80 -46.11 10.70
CA ILE A 194 -0.47 -46.54 10.10
C ILE A 194 -0.82 -45.52 8.98
N SER A 195 -0.84 -46.01 7.73
CA SER A 195 -1.19 -45.18 6.55
C SER A 195 -2.65 -45.24 6.14
N GLU A 196 -3.40 -46.21 6.67
CA GLU A 196 -4.82 -46.41 6.37
C GLU A 196 -5.63 -46.66 7.63
N TRP A 197 -6.70 -45.94 7.82
CA TRP A 197 -7.72 -46.16 8.85
C TRP A 197 -9.09 -45.64 8.39
N GLU A 198 -10.16 -46.31 8.82
CA GLU A 198 -11.51 -45.81 8.60
C GLU A 198 -11.75 -44.63 9.56
N GLU A 199 -11.98 -43.43 9.01
CA GLU A 199 -12.54 -42.34 9.79
C GLU A 199 -14.05 -42.57 9.92
N GLU A 200 -14.56 -42.66 11.13
CA GLU A 200 -16.00 -42.53 11.37
C GLU A 200 -16.39 -41.15 10.83
N SER A 201 -17.14 -41.19 9.73
CA SER A 201 -17.61 -40.03 8.98
C SER A 201 -18.47 -39.13 9.88
N THR A 202 -17.86 -38.20 10.56
CA THR A 202 -18.57 -37.07 11.16
C THR A 202 -18.75 -36.02 10.06
N GLY A 203 -19.77 -36.19 9.23
CA GLY A 203 -20.44 -35.24 8.36
C GLY A 203 -19.59 -34.12 7.74
N GLU A 204 -19.62 -34.07 6.40
CA GLU A 204 -19.13 -33.06 5.49
C GLU A 204 -17.65 -33.07 5.15
N SER A 205 -17.40 -33.65 4.03
CA SER A 205 -16.33 -33.62 3.03
C SER A 205 -15.24 -32.55 3.18
N GLY A 206 -14.01 -33.00 3.25
CA GLY A 206 -12.80 -32.25 2.95
C GLY A 206 -11.79 -32.14 4.08
N ASP A 207 -12.15 -32.48 5.30
CA ASP A 207 -11.30 -32.37 6.49
C ASP A 207 -10.90 -33.69 7.14
N SER A 208 -11.01 -34.79 6.40
CA SER A 208 -10.51 -36.09 6.82
C SER A 208 -9.00 -36.07 7.07
N TRP A 209 -8.55 -36.77 8.07
CA TRP A 209 -7.14 -36.94 8.35
C TRP A 209 -6.47 -37.96 7.41
N CYS A 210 -7.28 -38.84 6.82
CA CYS A 210 -6.88 -39.84 5.84
C CYS A 210 -7.88 -39.87 4.70
N ASP A 211 -7.44 -39.93 3.46
CA ASP A 211 -8.21 -40.21 2.28
C ASP A 211 -7.53 -41.32 1.46
N ASP A 212 -8.09 -41.68 0.31
CA ASP A 212 -7.59 -42.80 -0.52
C ASP A 212 -6.15 -42.56 -1.00
N GLU A 213 -5.74 -41.32 -1.20
CA GLU A 213 -4.44 -40.94 -1.81
C GLU A 213 -3.47 -40.31 -0.82
N THR A 214 -3.96 -39.63 0.24
CA THR A 214 -3.14 -38.82 1.11
C THR A 214 -3.42 -39.02 2.59
N VAL A 215 -2.38 -38.84 3.40
CA VAL A 215 -2.46 -38.77 4.87
C VAL A 215 -2.14 -37.36 5.31
N ARG A 216 -2.95 -36.82 6.22
CA ARG A 216 -2.67 -35.53 6.87
C ARG A 216 -1.71 -35.75 8.03
N VAL A 217 -0.54 -35.19 7.90
CA VAL A 217 0.44 -35.06 8.98
C VAL A 217 0.37 -33.65 9.54
N ALA A 218 0.36 -33.53 10.86
CA ALA A 218 0.28 -32.25 11.54
C ALA A 218 1.41 -32.06 12.51
N GLU A 219 2.05 -30.88 12.45
CA GLU A 219 2.94 -30.38 13.48
C GLU A 219 2.09 -29.69 14.55
N PHE A 220 1.90 -30.34 15.68
CA PHE A 220 1.18 -29.76 16.81
C PHE A 220 2.17 -29.16 17.81
N TRP A 221 2.15 -27.86 17.93
CA TRP A 221 2.99 -27.08 18.83
C TRP A 221 2.25 -26.75 20.12
N CYS A 222 2.86 -27.13 21.25
CA CYS A 222 2.30 -26.90 22.58
C CYS A 222 3.28 -26.11 23.45
N VAL A 223 2.75 -25.10 24.16
CA VAL A 223 3.48 -24.38 25.21
C VAL A 223 2.98 -24.89 26.55
N GLU A 224 3.87 -25.52 27.31
CA GLU A 224 3.62 -25.96 28.66
C GLU A 224 4.26 -24.98 29.63
N GLU A 225 3.55 -24.69 30.74
CA GLU A 225 4.04 -23.83 31.81
C GLU A 225 4.34 -24.70 33.05
N GLU A 226 5.62 -25.03 33.26
CA GLU A 226 6.04 -25.78 34.42
C GLU A 226 6.40 -24.83 35.58
N PRO A 227 5.89 -25.06 36.80
CA PRO A 227 6.32 -24.29 37.94
C PRO A 227 7.76 -24.72 38.33
N VAL A 228 8.66 -23.76 38.30
CA VAL A 228 10.07 -23.93 38.67
C VAL A 228 10.45 -22.94 39.74
N THR A 229 11.36 -23.32 40.64
CA THR A 229 11.93 -22.42 41.63
C THR A 229 13.21 -21.78 41.08
N LEU A 230 13.15 -20.47 40.84
CA LEU A 230 14.31 -19.68 40.43
C LEU A 230 15.12 -19.29 41.66
N CYS A 231 16.42 -19.61 41.67
CA CYS A 231 17.36 -19.21 42.71
C CYS A 231 18.31 -18.14 42.17
N LEU A 232 18.41 -17.02 42.87
CA LEU A 232 19.44 -16.01 42.67
C LEU A 232 20.68 -16.40 43.43
N LEU A 233 21.80 -16.59 42.75
CA LEU A 233 23.09 -16.97 43.32
C LEU A 233 23.89 -15.74 43.79
N SER A 234 24.91 -15.99 44.60
CA SER A 234 25.80 -14.95 45.15
C SER A 234 26.65 -14.21 44.12
N ASP A 235 26.81 -14.77 42.91
CA ASP A 235 27.48 -14.17 41.75
C ASP A 235 26.54 -13.33 40.87
N GLY A 236 25.26 -13.19 41.30
CA GLY A 236 24.23 -12.48 40.51
C GLY A 236 23.58 -13.34 39.44
N SER A 237 24.05 -14.55 39.17
CA SER A 237 23.44 -15.47 38.20
C SER A 237 22.15 -16.10 38.75
N THR A 238 21.28 -16.55 37.87
CA THR A 238 20.02 -17.21 38.25
C THR A 238 19.97 -18.63 37.71
N VAL A 239 19.63 -19.59 38.56
CA VAL A 239 19.47 -21.01 38.20
C VAL A 239 18.05 -21.46 38.51
N SER A 240 17.44 -22.23 37.60
CA SER A 240 16.10 -22.79 37.76
C SER A 240 16.17 -24.24 38.29
N LEU A 241 15.38 -24.54 39.30
CA LEU A 241 15.19 -25.87 39.85
C LEU A 241 13.83 -26.41 39.43
N LYS A 242 13.83 -27.59 38.80
CA LYS A 242 12.58 -28.26 38.42
C LYS A 242 11.86 -28.82 39.67
N LYS A 243 10.53 -28.91 39.55
CA LYS A 243 9.68 -29.49 40.58
C LYS A 243 10.06 -30.97 40.82
N GLY A 244 10.56 -31.29 42.02
CA GLY A 244 11.01 -32.64 42.38
C GLY A 244 12.52 -32.79 42.55
N GLU A 245 13.33 -31.87 42.10
CA GLU A 245 14.75 -31.81 42.49
C GLU A 245 14.87 -31.43 43.95
N LYS A 246 15.63 -32.24 44.69
CA LYS A 246 15.81 -31.99 46.12
C LYS A 246 16.62 -30.71 46.30
N TYR A 247 15.96 -29.62 46.72
CA TYR A 247 16.61 -28.33 46.98
C TYR A 247 17.89 -28.49 47.85
N LYS A 248 17.87 -29.38 48.85
CA LYS A 248 19.03 -29.70 49.70
C LYS A 248 20.22 -30.32 48.92
N ALA A 249 19.98 -31.08 47.86
CA ALA A 249 21.05 -31.65 47.05
C ALA A 249 21.69 -30.59 46.15
N PHE A 250 20.86 -29.71 45.60
CA PHE A 250 21.31 -28.56 44.81
C PHE A 250 22.11 -27.56 45.67
N GLU A 251 21.63 -27.27 46.89
CA GLU A 251 22.33 -26.39 47.83
C GLU A 251 23.72 -26.93 48.22
N LYS A 252 23.86 -28.26 48.37
CA LYS A 252 25.17 -28.91 48.55
C LYS A 252 26.09 -28.79 47.37
N GLN A 253 25.56 -28.89 46.16
CA GLN A 253 26.34 -28.72 44.90
C GLN A 253 26.79 -27.27 44.73
N LEU A 254 25.96 -26.31 45.08
CA LEU A 254 26.32 -24.89 45.08
C LEU A 254 27.39 -24.56 46.12
N ALA A 255 27.21 -25.06 47.32
CA ALA A 255 28.20 -24.88 48.41
C ALA A 255 29.57 -25.48 48.04
N ALA A 256 29.61 -26.62 47.32
CA ALA A 256 30.82 -27.20 46.81
C ALA A 256 31.53 -26.34 45.76
N LYS A 257 30.75 -25.45 45.03
CA LYS A 257 31.26 -24.46 44.08
C LYS A 257 31.49 -23.09 44.71
N GLY A 258 31.33 -22.93 46.03
CA GLY A 258 31.49 -21.66 46.72
C GLY A 258 30.36 -20.65 46.50
N MET A 259 29.24 -21.08 45.96
CA MET A 259 28.09 -20.24 45.65
C MET A 259 26.94 -20.45 46.64
N GLN A 260 26.20 -19.39 46.96
CA GLN A 260 25.03 -19.46 47.86
C GLN A 260 23.80 -18.93 47.15
N CYS A 261 22.65 -19.51 47.44
CA CYS A 261 21.36 -19.01 46.95
C CYS A 261 20.89 -17.86 47.87
N LEU A 262 20.81 -16.65 47.33
CA LEU A 262 20.42 -15.44 48.07
C LEU A 262 18.91 -15.28 48.17
N LYS A 263 18.18 -15.57 47.10
CA LYS A 263 16.73 -15.46 47.01
C LYS A 263 16.15 -16.55 46.13
N THR A 264 14.96 -17.02 46.49
CA THR A 264 14.16 -17.96 45.69
C THR A 264 12.84 -17.32 45.29
N ARG A 265 12.38 -17.63 44.08
CA ARG A 265 11.10 -17.21 43.54
C ARG A 265 10.49 -18.33 42.72
N GLU A 266 9.21 -18.65 42.95
CA GLU A 266 8.47 -19.53 42.07
C GLU A 266 8.09 -18.79 40.80
N VAL A 267 8.40 -19.43 39.67
CA VAL A 267 8.14 -18.89 38.32
C VAL A 267 7.57 -20.01 37.48
N LYS A 268 6.65 -19.68 36.61
CA LYS A 268 6.20 -20.59 35.53
C LYS A 268 7.18 -20.49 34.37
N GLN A 269 7.98 -21.53 34.17
CA GLN A 269 8.89 -21.61 33.02
C GLN A 269 8.13 -22.18 31.83
N ARG A 270 8.21 -21.52 30.67
CA ARG A 270 7.64 -22.00 29.43
C ARG A 270 8.57 -23.00 28.78
N SER A 271 8.03 -24.17 28.43
CA SER A 271 8.66 -25.15 27.56
C SER A 271 7.76 -25.36 26.31
N VAL A 272 8.36 -25.50 25.17
CA VAL A 272 7.64 -25.69 23.90
C VAL A 272 7.99 -27.08 23.37
N THR A 273 6.96 -27.83 23.03
CA THR A 273 7.10 -29.17 22.44
C THR A 273 6.38 -29.21 21.10
N GLN A 274 7.02 -29.76 20.09
CA GLN A 274 6.47 -30.06 18.81
C GLN A 274 6.14 -31.57 18.75
N TYR A 275 4.90 -31.87 18.50
CA TYR A 275 4.43 -33.23 18.25
C TYR A 275 4.09 -33.36 16.76
N ILE A 276 4.65 -34.37 16.12
CA ILE A 276 4.25 -34.74 14.75
C ILE A 276 3.21 -35.84 14.89
N VAL A 277 1.99 -35.56 14.46
CA VAL A 277 0.84 -36.45 14.64
C VAL A 277 0.10 -36.71 13.33
N THR A 278 -0.51 -37.87 13.24
CA THR A 278 -1.57 -38.18 12.29
C THR A 278 -2.93 -38.15 12.99
N GLY A 279 -4.01 -38.42 12.30
CA GLY A 279 -5.32 -38.59 12.94
C GLY A 279 -5.42 -39.77 13.88
N LYS A 280 -4.45 -40.71 13.86
CA LYS A 280 -4.45 -41.96 14.61
C LYS A 280 -3.33 -42.12 15.62
N GLU A 281 -2.15 -41.58 15.34
CA GLU A 281 -0.97 -41.87 16.16
C GLU A 281 0.00 -40.67 16.25
N LEU A 282 0.82 -40.71 17.26
CA LEU A 282 1.94 -39.80 17.48
C LEU A 282 3.18 -40.37 16.78
N LEU A 283 3.72 -39.65 15.80
CA LEU A 283 4.91 -40.05 15.03
C LEU A 283 6.22 -39.64 15.73
N GLU A 284 6.31 -38.38 16.10
CA GLU A 284 7.53 -37.81 16.71
C GLU A 284 7.22 -36.83 17.82
N THR A 285 8.14 -36.71 18.77
CA THR A 285 8.11 -35.71 19.85
C THR A 285 9.43 -34.96 19.89
N ASN A 286 9.40 -33.68 19.55
CA ASN A 286 10.57 -32.82 19.46
C ASN A 286 10.48 -31.69 20.50
N LYS A 287 11.44 -31.62 21.43
CA LYS A 287 11.54 -30.50 22.37
C LYS A 287 12.17 -29.30 21.67
N TRP A 288 11.44 -28.20 21.61
CA TRP A 288 11.94 -26.96 21.06
C TRP A 288 12.85 -26.24 22.05
N ALA A 289 13.96 -25.70 21.56
CA ALA A 289 14.92 -25.01 22.42
C ALA A 289 14.38 -23.66 22.94
N GLY A 290 13.48 -23.00 22.21
CA GLY A 290 12.93 -21.69 22.53
C GLY A 290 11.72 -21.71 23.49
N LYS A 291 11.33 -20.54 23.96
CA LYS A 291 10.18 -20.32 24.86
C LYS A 291 8.88 -19.97 24.11
N TYR A 292 8.94 -19.80 22.80
CA TYR A 292 7.84 -19.37 21.97
C TYR A 292 7.63 -20.34 20.81
N ILE A 293 6.40 -20.45 20.35
CA ILE A 293 6.08 -21.15 19.11
C ILE A 293 6.69 -20.38 17.95
N PRO A 294 7.52 -21.01 17.10
CA PRO A 294 8.30 -20.30 16.07
C PRO A 294 7.53 -20.10 14.76
N ILE A 295 6.24 -19.74 14.85
CA ILE A 295 5.34 -19.50 13.70
C ILE A 295 4.78 -18.09 13.85
N PHE A 296 5.01 -17.26 12.83
CA PHE A 296 4.74 -15.83 12.85
C PHE A 296 3.67 -15.47 11.84
N PRO A 297 2.46 -15.11 12.28
CA PRO A 297 1.45 -14.57 11.41
C PRO A 297 1.74 -13.11 11.06
N VAL A 298 1.55 -12.79 9.79
CA VAL A 298 1.49 -11.42 9.27
C VAL A 298 0.04 -11.19 8.85
N VAL A 299 -0.65 -10.33 9.57
CA VAL A 299 -2.07 -10.05 9.30
C VAL A 299 -2.22 -8.82 8.41
N GLY A 300 -3.30 -8.80 7.62
CA GLY A 300 -3.71 -7.60 6.90
C GLY A 300 -4.37 -6.62 7.86
N GLU A 301 -5.68 -6.51 7.82
CA GLU A 301 -6.47 -5.84 8.85
C GLU A 301 -7.07 -6.89 9.78
N GLU A 302 -7.01 -6.65 11.09
CA GLU A 302 -7.63 -7.51 12.09
C GLU A 302 -8.44 -6.68 13.08
N TYR A 303 -9.69 -7.09 13.31
CA TYR A 303 -10.61 -6.43 14.24
C TYR A 303 -11.61 -7.45 14.80
N TYR A 304 -12.27 -7.08 15.88
CA TYR A 304 -13.28 -7.91 16.53
C TYR A 304 -14.67 -7.34 16.25
N VAL A 305 -15.57 -8.20 15.76
CA VAL A 305 -16.99 -7.87 15.58
C VAL A 305 -17.79 -8.90 16.35
N GLU A 306 -18.61 -8.46 17.28
CA GLU A 306 -19.46 -9.33 18.11
C GLU A 306 -18.69 -10.45 18.83
N GLY A 307 -17.42 -10.20 19.19
CA GLY A 307 -16.53 -11.17 19.80
C GLY A 307 -15.85 -12.14 18.85
N GLU A 308 -16.19 -12.14 17.56
CA GLU A 308 -15.49 -12.91 16.53
C GLU A 308 -14.33 -12.10 15.94
N ARG A 309 -13.17 -12.72 15.80
CA ARG A 309 -12.01 -12.16 15.13
C ARG A 309 -12.23 -12.17 13.62
N LYS A 310 -12.18 -10.99 13.01
CA LYS A 310 -12.30 -10.81 11.57
C LYS A 310 -10.98 -10.37 10.98
N ARG A 311 -10.60 -10.97 9.86
CA ARG A 311 -9.44 -10.57 9.07
C ARG A 311 -9.86 -10.12 7.69
N LYS A 312 -9.21 -9.11 7.18
CA LYS A 312 -9.56 -8.48 5.93
C LYS A 312 -8.31 -8.24 5.08
N SER A 313 -8.42 -8.49 3.80
CA SER A 313 -7.43 -8.17 2.80
C SER A 313 -7.63 -6.76 2.25
N LEU A 314 -6.61 -6.19 1.59
CA LEU A 314 -6.71 -4.90 0.91
C LEU A 314 -7.87 -4.85 -0.11
N ILE A 315 -8.14 -5.96 -0.77
CA ILE A 315 -9.05 -5.99 -1.91
C ILE A 315 -10.51 -6.20 -1.54
N ARG A 316 -10.81 -6.58 -0.30
CA ARG A 316 -12.17 -7.00 0.07
C ARG A 316 -13.21 -5.92 -0.17
N ASP A 317 -12.91 -4.67 0.19
CA ASP A 317 -13.82 -3.54 -0.03
C ASP A 317 -13.85 -3.07 -1.48
N ALA A 318 -12.84 -3.41 -2.26
CA ALA A 318 -12.75 -3.05 -3.66
C ALA A 318 -13.48 -4.04 -4.59
N LYS A 319 -13.95 -5.19 -4.06
CA LYS A 319 -14.60 -6.23 -4.88
C LYS A 319 -15.82 -5.72 -5.63
N ASP A 320 -16.68 -4.98 -4.96
CA ASP A 320 -17.92 -4.51 -5.57
C ASP A 320 -17.66 -3.43 -6.63
N ALA A 321 -16.72 -2.52 -6.37
CA ALA A 321 -16.28 -1.55 -7.36
C ALA A 321 -15.68 -2.25 -8.61
N GLN A 322 -14.88 -3.29 -8.41
CA GLN A 322 -14.30 -4.07 -9.52
C GLN A 322 -15.37 -4.86 -10.29
N ARG A 323 -16.39 -5.42 -9.60
CA ARG A 323 -17.53 -6.08 -10.25
C ARG A 323 -18.33 -5.11 -11.09
N MET A 324 -18.63 -3.92 -10.56
CA MET A 324 -19.33 -2.85 -11.29
C MET A 324 -18.52 -2.40 -12.51
N TYR A 325 -17.22 -2.22 -12.36
CA TYR A 325 -16.36 -1.88 -13.49
C TYR A 325 -16.43 -2.93 -14.61
N ASN A 326 -16.31 -4.21 -14.28
CA ASN A 326 -16.42 -5.32 -15.25
C ASN A 326 -17.79 -5.39 -15.91
N TYR A 327 -18.85 -5.19 -15.11
CA TYR A 327 -20.22 -5.20 -15.60
C TYR A 327 -20.45 -4.09 -16.64
N TRP A 328 -20.12 -2.85 -16.31
CA TRP A 328 -20.30 -1.73 -17.21
C TRP A 328 -19.41 -1.80 -18.44
N ARG A 329 -18.17 -2.30 -18.31
CA ARG A 329 -17.28 -2.55 -19.46
C ARG A 329 -17.86 -3.63 -20.38
N SER A 330 -18.42 -4.69 -19.84
CA SER A 330 -19.07 -5.74 -20.62
C SER A 330 -20.34 -5.23 -21.32
N ALA A 331 -21.17 -4.47 -20.59
CA ALA A 331 -22.39 -3.87 -21.15
C ALA A 331 -22.09 -2.85 -22.25
N SER A 332 -21.06 -2.02 -22.06
CA SER A 332 -20.60 -1.08 -23.10
C SER A 332 -20.11 -1.79 -24.36
N THR A 333 -19.34 -2.86 -24.19
CA THR A 333 -18.87 -3.67 -25.32
C THR A 333 -20.03 -4.35 -26.04
N GLU A 334 -20.99 -4.88 -25.30
CA GLU A 334 -22.22 -5.49 -25.83
C GLU A 334 -23.03 -4.47 -26.64
N GLN A 335 -23.25 -3.26 -26.10
CA GLN A 335 -23.98 -2.20 -26.78
C GLN A 335 -23.30 -1.80 -28.10
N VAL A 336 -21.97 -1.68 -28.10
CA VAL A 336 -21.22 -1.34 -29.32
C VAL A 336 -21.23 -2.51 -30.32
N ALA A 337 -21.13 -3.76 -29.85
CA ALA A 337 -21.12 -4.95 -30.69
C ALA A 337 -22.50 -5.25 -31.32
N LEU A 338 -23.56 -5.00 -30.55
CA LEU A 338 -24.94 -5.20 -31.01
C LEU A 338 -25.53 -3.95 -31.67
N ALA A 339 -24.83 -2.81 -31.65
CA ALA A 339 -25.29 -1.62 -32.36
C ALA A 339 -25.54 -1.97 -33.84
N PRO A 340 -26.79 -1.92 -34.31
CA PRO A 340 -27.08 -2.23 -35.69
C PRO A 340 -26.30 -1.27 -36.57
N LYS A 341 -25.66 -1.77 -37.62
CA LYS A 341 -25.16 -0.91 -38.66
C LYS A 341 -26.36 -0.08 -39.10
N SER A 342 -26.29 1.25 -38.89
CA SER A 342 -27.43 2.12 -39.14
C SER A 342 -28.01 1.85 -40.54
N ALA A 343 -29.29 1.48 -40.58
CA ALA A 343 -29.99 1.18 -41.81
C ALA A 343 -30.20 2.45 -42.61
N TYR A 344 -30.22 2.31 -43.91
CA TYR A 344 -30.70 3.39 -44.79
C TYR A 344 -32.22 3.28 -44.92
N ILE A 345 -32.93 4.38 -44.72
CA ILE A 345 -34.35 4.52 -44.94
C ILE A 345 -34.51 5.16 -46.31
N ALA A 346 -35.16 4.48 -47.20
CA ALA A 346 -35.38 4.94 -48.56
C ALA A 346 -36.79 4.51 -49.04
N ALA A 347 -37.42 5.36 -49.79
CA ALA A 347 -38.62 4.93 -50.55
C ALA A 347 -38.22 3.96 -51.66
N ASP A 348 -39.03 2.94 -51.91
CA ASP A 348 -38.76 1.95 -52.98
C ASP A 348 -38.45 2.59 -54.33
N ASP A 349 -39.18 3.63 -54.68
CA ASP A 349 -38.95 4.38 -55.91
C ASP A 349 -37.61 5.11 -55.94
N ALA A 350 -37.04 5.50 -54.81
CA ALA A 350 -35.78 6.23 -54.70
C ALA A 350 -34.57 5.35 -55.04
N ILE A 351 -34.63 4.08 -54.71
CA ILE A 351 -33.53 3.11 -54.90
C ILE A 351 -33.75 2.20 -56.12
N ALA A 352 -34.90 2.31 -56.80
CA ALA A 352 -35.25 1.50 -57.96
C ALA A 352 -34.16 1.54 -59.05
N GLY A 353 -33.57 0.37 -59.35
CA GLY A 353 -32.46 0.19 -60.28
C GLY A 353 -31.06 0.34 -59.65
N TYR A 354 -30.96 0.61 -58.37
CA TYR A 354 -29.72 0.74 -57.61
C TYR A 354 -29.69 -0.13 -56.36
N GLU A 355 -30.62 -1.10 -56.25
CA GLU A 355 -30.81 -1.95 -55.04
C GLU A 355 -29.53 -2.67 -54.66
N ALA A 356 -28.75 -3.14 -55.65
CA ALA A 356 -27.48 -3.82 -55.41
C ALA A 356 -26.40 -2.91 -54.78
N GLU A 357 -26.42 -1.61 -55.09
CA GLU A 357 -25.50 -0.63 -54.49
C GLU A 357 -25.89 -0.37 -53.04
N TRP A 358 -27.16 -0.17 -52.78
CA TRP A 358 -27.69 0.15 -51.43
C TRP A 358 -27.65 -1.07 -50.51
N SER A 359 -27.89 -2.29 -50.99
CA SER A 359 -27.77 -3.50 -50.19
C SER A 359 -26.33 -3.74 -49.67
N ASN A 360 -25.36 -3.30 -50.45
CA ASN A 360 -23.94 -3.44 -50.10
C ASN A 360 -23.33 -2.18 -49.45
N ALA A 361 -24.09 -1.11 -49.26
CA ALA A 361 -23.60 0.18 -48.78
C ALA A 361 -22.97 0.16 -47.39
N ASN A 362 -23.42 -0.78 -46.52
CA ASN A 362 -22.85 -1.00 -45.18
C ASN A 362 -21.70 -2.02 -45.15
N VAL A 363 -21.39 -2.69 -46.29
CA VAL A 363 -20.38 -3.74 -46.38
C VAL A 363 -19.19 -3.30 -47.18
N LYS A 364 -19.43 -2.54 -48.27
CA LYS A 364 -18.38 -2.05 -49.20
C LYS A 364 -18.26 -0.55 -49.08
N ASN A 365 -17.03 -0.06 -49.01
CA ASN A 365 -16.76 1.37 -49.04
C ASN A 365 -16.96 1.88 -50.49
N GLN A 366 -18.07 2.56 -50.74
CA GLN A 366 -18.41 3.12 -52.04
C GLN A 366 -18.12 4.63 -52.05
N ALA A 367 -17.56 5.15 -53.16
CA ALA A 367 -17.25 6.57 -53.26
C ALA A 367 -18.52 7.44 -53.30
N TYR A 368 -19.61 6.93 -53.86
CA TYR A 368 -20.92 7.56 -53.87
C TYR A 368 -22.04 6.50 -54.02
N LEU A 369 -23.24 6.84 -53.53
CA LEU A 369 -24.45 6.07 -53.71
C LEU A 369 -25.42 6.84 -54.59
N ARG A 370 -26.00 6.16 -55.58
CA ARG A 370 -26.94 6.78 -56.54
C ARG A 370 -28.37 6.57 -56.05
N TYR A 371 -29.22 7.54 -56.34
CA TYR A 371 -30.67 7.45 -56.18
C TYR A 371 -31.40 8.15 -57.32
N LYS A 372 -32.66 7.87 -57.51
CA LYS A 372 -33.43 8.37 -58.65
C LYS A 372 -33.71 9.87 -58.52
N SER A 373 -33.49 10.63 -59.59
CA SER A 373 -33.76 12.06 -59.59
C SER A 373 -35.26 12.34 -59.43
N GLY A 374 -35.60 13.30 -58.58
CA GLY A 374 -36.99 13.69 -58.32
C GLY A 374 -37.65 12.93 -57.15
N THR A 375 -36.95 12.01 -56.52
CA THR A 375 -37.41 11.30 -55.30
C THR A 375 -36.74 11.88 -54.08
N GLU A 376 -37.29 11.58 -52.90
CA GLU A 376 -36.71 11.99 -51.64
C GLU A 376 -35.36 11.31 -51.41
N ARG A 377 -34.37 12.08 -50.92
CA ARG A 377 -33.01 11.54 -50.66
C ARG A 377 -33.06 10.47 -49.58
N PRO A 378 -32.53 9.27 -49.81
CA PRO A 378 -32.37 8.27 -48.76
C PRO A 378 -31.59 8.82 -47.56
N THR A 379 -32.10 8.63 -46.37
CA THR A 379 -31.50 9.07 -45.13
C THR A 379 -30.92 7.89 -44.38
N ARG A 380 -29.94 8.14 -43.57
CA ARG A 380 -29.36 7.12 -42.69
C ARG A 380 -29.91 7.33 -41.29
N ASP A 381 -30.42 6.26 -40.66
CA ASP A 381 -30.82 6.31 -39.28
C ASP A 381 -29.63 6.71 -38.39
N PRO A 382 -29.77 7.69 -37.51
CA PRO A 382 -28.68 8.06 -36.62
C PRO A 382 -28.24 6.85 -35.80
N MET A 383 -26.92 6.60 -35.74
CA MET A 383 -26.39 5.59 -34.86
C MET A 383 -26.77 5.92 -33.42
N PRO A 384 -27.26 4.96 -32.63
CA PRO A 384 -27.45 5.19 -31.22
C PRO A 384 -26.11 5.64 -30.61
N GLU A 385 -26.08 6.81 -30.04
CA GLU A 385 -24.89 7.32 -29.34
C GLU A 385 -24.60 6.46 -28.12
N PRO A 386 -23.30 6.24 -27.79
CA PRO A 386 -22.93 5.57 -26.53
C PRO A 386 -23.59 6.31 -25.35
N SER A 387 -24.21 5.59 -24.45
CA SER A 387 -24.86 6.19 -23.29
C SER A 387 -23.84 6.93 -22.43
N GLN A 388 -23.96 8.24 -22.30
CA GLN A 388 -23.12 9.06 -21.40
C GLN A 388 -23.19 8.54 -19.94
N ALA A 389 -24.33 7.99 -19.55
CA ALA A 389 -24.50 7.36 -18.24
C ALA A 389 -23.56 6.16 -18.05
N MET A 390 -23.39 5.30 -19.08
CA MET A 390 -22.43 4.18 -18.99
C MET A 390 -20.99 4.65 -18.84
N ILE A 391 -20.60 5.72 -19.53
CA ILE A 391 -19.25 6.29 -19.41
C ILE A 391 -19.04 6.86 -18.00
N ALA A 392 -20.05 7.54 -17.47
CA ALA A 392 -20.03 8.06 -16.10
C ALA A 392 -19.91 6.93 -15.06
N GLU A 393 -20.67 5.85 -15.21
CA GLU A 393 -20.61 4.67 -14.33
C GLU A 393 -19.26 3.93 -14.39
N ILE A 394 -18.67 3.79 -15.58
CA ILE A 394 -17.32 3.21 -15.73
C ILE A 394 -16.30 4.07 -15.00
N THR A 395 -16.39 5.39 -15.14
CA THR A 395 -15.48 6.34 -14.49
C THR A 395 -15.71 6.36 -12.97
N GLY A 396 -16.97 6.32 -12.53
CA GLY A 396 -17.34 6.21 -11.12
C GLY A 396 -16.79 4.95 -10.47
N ALA A 397 -17.00 3.79 -11.09
CA ALA A 397 -16.47 2.52 -10.59
C ALA A 397 -14.92 2.51 -10.54
N ASP A 398 -14.26 3.21 -11.46
CA ASP A 398 -12.81 3.37 -11.44
C ASP A 398 -12.35 4.26 -10.27
N GLN A 399 -13.05 5.34 -9.99
CA GLN A 399 -12.79 6.21 -8.83
C GLN A 399 -13.07 5.49 -7.51
N ASP A 400 -14.11 4.66 -7.45
CA ASP A 400 -14.42 3.86 -6.27
C ASP A 400 -13.32 2.84 -5.95
N LEU A 401 -12.65 2.28 -6.98
CA LEU A 401 -11.47 1.43 -6.76
C LEU A 401 -10.34 2.17 -6.05
N TYR A 402 -10.06 3.41 -6.43
CA TYR A 402 -9.05 4.22 -5.75
C TYR A 402 -9.46 4.59 -4.33
N SER A 403 -10.71 4.99 -4.12
CA SER A 403 -11.20 5.40 -2.80
C SER A 403 -11.29 4.23 -1.82
N THR A 404 -11.71 3.04 -2.26
CA THR A 404 -11.83 1.84 -1.41
C THR A 404 -10.48 1.20 -1.07
N THR A 405 -9.49 1.30 -1.96
CA THR A 405 -8.13 0.82 -1.69
C THR A 405 -7.26 1.86 -1.00
N GLY A 406 -7.65 3.14 -1.00
CA GLY A 406 -6.85 4.25 -0.50
C GLY A 406 -5.60 4.55 -1.36
N ILE A 407 -5.45 3.93 -2.52
CA ILE A 407 -4.29 4.10 -3.42
C ILE A 407 -4.71 4.95 -4.60
N TYR A 408 -4.18 6.15 -4.70
CA TYR A 408 -4.55 7.13 -5.72
C TYR A 408 -3.62 7.06 -6.95
N PRO A 409 -4.02 7.64 -8.11
CA PRO A 409 -3.22 7.60 -9.33
C PRO A 409 -1.80 8.14 -9.20
N ALA A 410 -1.56 9.08 -8.28
CA ALA A 410 -0.24 9.61 -7.99
C ALA A 410 0.74 8.55 -7.46
N ASN A 411 0.26 7.64 -6.59
CA ASN A 411 1.03 6.53 -6.05
C ASN A 411 1.35 5.47 -7.12
N LEU A 412 0.52 5.40 -8.17
CA LEU A 412 0.72 4.50 -9.31
C LEU A 412 1.61 5.10 -10.41
N GLY A 413 2.29 6.23 -10.14
CA GLY A 413 3.21 6.88 -11.08
C GLY A 413 2.52 7.65 -12.22
N GLN A 414 1.21 7.89 -12.13
CA GLN A 414 0.52 8.72 -13.12
C GLN A 414 0.87 10.20 -12.92
N LYS A 415 1.13 10.90 -14.03
CA LYS A 415 1.45 12.33 -13.99
C LYS A 415 0.24 13.11 -13.47
N GLY A 416 0.43 13.80 -12.35
CA GLY A 416 -0.51 14.77 -11.83
C GLY A 416 -0.29 16.17 -12.41
N PRO A 417 -1.13 17.13 -12.04
CA PRO A 417 -0.97 18.53 -12.43
C PRO A 417 0.25 19.22 -11.76
N GLU A 418 0.88 18.55 -10.81
CA GLU A 418 2.00 19.06 -10.04
C GLU A 418 3.28 19.10 -10.91
N THR A 419 3.94 20.25 -10.92
CA THR A 419 5.18 20.48 -11.65
C THR A 419 6.42 20.52 -10.76
N SER A 420 6.27 20.63 -9.44
CA SER A 420 7.40 20.70 -8.52
C SER A 420 7.69 19.35 -7.86
N GLY A 421 8.97 18.96 -7.80
CA GLY A 421 9.38 17.70 -7.18
C GLY A 421 8.96 17.58 -5.71
N ARG A 422 8.93 18.68 -4.94
CA ARG A 422 8.45 18.70 -3.56
C ARG A 422 6.96 18.38 -3.44
N ALA A 423 6.13 18.89 -4.35
CA ALA A 423 4.69 18.61 -4.35
C ALA A 423 4.41 17.15 -4.69
N ILE A 424 5.18 16.58 -5.63
CA ILE A 424 5.09 15.16 -6.00
C ILE A 424 5.46 14.26 -4.81
N LEU A 425 6.59 14.55 -4.13
CA LEU A 425 7.03 13.81 -2.95
C LEU A 425 6.04 13.93 -1.77
N ALA A 426 5.49 15.12 -1.53
CA ALA A 426 4.49 15.32 -0.48
C ALA A 426 3.23 14.50 -0.74
N ARG A 427 2.79 14.43 -1.99
CA ARG A 427 1.59 13.67 -2.38
C ARG A 427 1.81 12.16 -2.37
N GLN A 428 2.99 11.68 -2.75
CA GLN A 428 3.38 10.28 -2.58
C GLN A 428 3.35 9.89 -1.09
N LYS A 429 3.96 10.71 -0.24
CA LYS A 429 3.99 10.47 1.20
C LYS A 429 2.59 10.47 1.85
N GLU A 430 1.66 11.28 1.36
CA GLU A 430 0.26 11.28 1.83
C GLU A 430 -0.48 10.01 1.42
N GLY A 431 -0.21 9.48 0.21
CA GLY A 431 -0.80 8.22 -0.26
C GLY A 431 -0.28 6.99 0.49
N ASP A 432 0.99 6.99 0.90
CA ASP A 432 1.60 5.86 1.62
C ASP A 432 1.00 5.66 3.03
N VAL A 433 0.40 6.71 3.61
CA VAL A 433 -0.22 6.64 4.94
C VAL A 433 -1.43 5.69 4.97
N SER A 434 -2.19 5.58 3.89
CA SER A 434 -3.41 4.76 3.84
C SER A 434 -3.14 3.25 3.96
N THR A 435 -1.99 2.79 3.47
CA THR A 435 -1.59 1.36 3.44
C THR A 435 -0.50 1.01 4.44
N PHE A 436 -0.06 1.98 5.26
CA PHE A 436 1.02 1.83 6.23
C PHE A 436 0.81 0.70 7.24
N HIS A 437 -0.45 0.40 7.57
CA HIS A 437 -0.78 -0.65 8.54
C HIS A 437 -0.30 -2.05 8.10
N PHE A 438 -0.22 -2.35 6.80
CA PHE A 438 0.34 -3.61 6.31
C PHE A 438 1.84 -3.72 6.65
N GLN A 439 2.57 -2.63 6.47
CA GLN A 439 4.00 -2.57 6.83
C GLN A 439 4.20 -2.65 8.36
N ASP A 440 3.36 -1.97 9.15
CA ASP A 440 3.41 -2.02 10.61
C ASP A 440 3.12 -3.43 11.14
N ASN A 441 2.18 -4.15 10.55
CA ASN A 441 1.87 -5.53 10.91
C ASN A 441 3.02 -6.48 10.60
N LEU A 442 3.69 -6.33 9.45
CA LEU A 442 4.93 -7.08 9.17
C LEU A 442 6.02 -6.72 10.18
N THR A 443 6.19 -5.45 10.49
CA THR A 443 7.16 -4.97 11.49
C THR A 443 6.93 -5.58 12.87
N ARG A 444 5.67 -5.73 13.29
CA ARG A 444 5.29 -6.43 14.54
C ARG A 444 5.68 -7.90 14.50
N ALA A 445 5.39 -8.60 13.40
CA ALA A 445 5.75 -10.00 13.24
C ALA A 445 7.28 -10.19 13.25
N ILE A 446 8.04 -9.34 12.56
CA ILE A 446 9.52 -9.36 12.56
C ILE A 446 10.08 -9.01 13.95
N ARG A 447 9.46 -8.06 14.67
CA ARG A 447 9.85 -7.75 16.06
C ARG A 447 9.68 -8.95 16.98
N PHE A 448 8.58 -9.68 16.82
CA PHE A 448 8.37 -10.91 17.58
C PHE A 448 9.37 -12.00 17.17
N ALA A 449 9.62 -12.18 15.87
CA ALA A 449 10.65 -13.10 15.38
C ALA A 449 12.04 -12.73 15.94
N GLY A 450 12.39 -11.45 15.99
CA GLY A 450 13.62 -10.97 16.61
C GLY A 450 13.74 -11.37 18.09
N ARG A 451 12.64 -11.24 18.85
CA ARG A 451 12.62 -11.72 20.27
C ARG A 451 12.84 -13.22 20.36
N VAL A 452 12.27 -13.99 19.43
CA VAL A 452 12.48 -15.43 19.38
C VAL A 452 13.92 -15.77 18.99
N LEU A 453 14.52 -15.03 18.02
CA LEU A 453 15.92 -15.20 17.65
C LEU A 453 16.86 -14.92 18.83
N VAL A 454 16.64 -13.83 19.57
CA VAL A 454 17.43 -13.49 20.76
C VAL A 454 17.29 -14.57 21.86
N ASP A 455 16.13 -15.23 22.00
CA ASP A 455 15.95 -16.35 22.93
C ASP A 455 16.60 -17.65 22.43
N LEU A 456 16.65 -17.87 21.11
CA LEU A 456 17.21 -19.09 20.51
C LEU A 456 18.73 -19.07 20.35
N ILE A 457 19.30 -17.93 19.96
CA ILE A 457 20.74 -17.79 19.70
C ILE A 457 21.60 -18.38 20.82
N PRO A 458 21.45 -18.02 22.11
CA PRO A 458 22.31 -18.58 23.15
C PRO A 458 22.11 -20.08 23.39
N ARG A 459 21.09 -20.71 22.86
CA ARG A 459 20.75 -22.12 23.06
C ARG A 459 21.17 -23.00 21.88
N ILE A 460 21.26 -22.43 20.70
CA ILE A 460 21.69 -23.12 19.48
C ILE A 460 23.19 -22.88 19.24
N TYR A 461 23.66 -21.67 19.52
CA TYR A 461 25.07 -21.30 19.42
C TYR A 461 25.73 -21.38 20.82
N ASP A 462 25.58 -22.52 21.51
CA ASP A 462 26.04 -22.75 22.88
C ASP A 462 27.52 -23.16 22.98
N THR A 463 28.09 -23.61 21.87
CA THR A 463 29.50 -24.07 21.79
C THR A 463 30.44 -22.90 21.49
N ALA A 464 31.72 -23.08 21.90
CA ALA A 464 32.79 -22.16 21.51
C ALA A 464 33.14 -22.39 20.03
N ARG A 465 32.76 -21.46 19.18
CA ARG A 465 33.02 -21.53 17.72
C ARG A 465 33.25 -20.16 17.11
N VAL A 466 33.80 -20.17 15.90
CA VAL A 466 33.95 -18.94 15.09
C VAL A 466 32.77 -18.85 14.17
N ILE A 467 32.07 -17.74 14.24
CA ILE A 467 30.90 -17.48 13.39
C ILE A 467 31.14 -16.29 12.46
N ARG A 468 30.51 -16.35 11.31
CA ARG A 468 30.46 -15.22 10.39
C ARG A 468 29.40 -14.24 10.84
N VAL A 469 29.78 -12.97 10.96
CA VAL A 469 28.90 -11.88 11.36
C VAL A 469 28.86 -10.87 10.22
N LEU A 470 27.68 -10.47 9.80
CA LEU A 470 27.48 -9.45 8.78
C LEU A 470 27.35 -8.07 9.42
N ASN A 471 28.18 -7.12 9.00
CA ASN A 471 28.04 -5.73 9.38
C ASN A 471 26.88 -5.07 8.61
N PHE A 472 26.52 -3.85 9.04
CA PHE A 472 25.46 -3.07 8.40
C PHE A 472 25.79 -2.69 6.94
N ASP A 473 27.07 -2.54 6.63
CA ASP A 473 27.61 -2.23 5.29
C ASP A 473 27.70 -3.45 4.33
N GLY A 474 27.24 -4.64 4.79
CA GLY A 474 27.32 -5.88 4.02
C GLY A 474 28.68 -6.56 4.09
N THR A 475 29.69 -5.95 4.72
CA THR A 475 30.96 -6.60 4.96
C THR A 475 30.83 -7.71 6.00
N SER A 476 31.62 -8.77 5.85
CA SER A 476 31.60 -9.89 6.81
C SER A 476 32.88 -9.93 7.64
N ARG A 477 32.72 -10.22 8.92
CA ARG A 477 33.84 -10.52 9.81
C ARG A 477 33.63 -11.84 10.54
N MET A 478 34.72 -12.52 10.85
CA MET A 478 34.70 -13.71 11.71
C MET A 478 34.81 -13.29 13.16
N VAL A 479 33.91 -13.77 14.01
CA VAL A 479 33.89 -13.47 15.45
C VAL A 479 33.92 -14.76 16.24
N GLN A 480 34.79 -14.81 17.25
CA GLN A 480 34.82 -15.90 18.21
C GLN A 480 33.76 -15.67 19.29
N ILE A 481 32.90 -16.67 19.50
CA ILE A 481 31.84 -16.63 20.52
C ILE A 481 32.10 -17.65 21.62
N ASN A 482 31.60 -17.37 22.82
CA ASN A 482 31.64 -18.24 24.01
C ASN A 482 33.04 -18.67 24.44
N GLN A 483 34.09 -18.04 23.94
CA GLN A 483 35.48 -18.27 24.34
C GLN A 483 36.23 -16.95 24.50
N GLU A 484 37.27 -16.97 25.36
CA GLU A 484 38.13 -15.81 25.51
C GLU A 484 39.13 -15.70 24.37
N TYR A 485 39.28 -14.50 23.84
CA TYR A 485 40.28 -14.19 22.81
C TYR A 485 40.91 -12.83 23.04
N LEU A 486 42.14 -12.70 22.58
CA LEU A 486 42.84 -11.42 22.61
C LEU A 486 42.41 -10.58 21.41
N ASP A 487 41.81 -9.44 21.68
CA ASP A 487 41.47 -8.49 20.62
C ASP A 487 42.73 -7.80 20.09
N PRO A 488 43.09 -7.99 18.80
CA PRO A 488 44.31 -7.40 18.22
C PRO A 488 44.28 -5.86 18.20
N ALA A 489 43.10 -5.26 18.19
CA ALA A 489 42.94 -3.80 18.12
C ALA A 489 43.08 -3.11 19.48
N SER A 490 42.55 -3.73 20.56
CA SER A 490 42.57 -3.15 21.90
C SER A 490 43.60 -3.76 22.84
N GLY A 491 44.16 -4.94 22.48
CA GLY A 491 45.08 -5.70 23.34
C GLY A 491 44.41 -6.25 24.61
N SER A 492 43.09 -6.20 24.71
CA SER A 492 42.32 -6.71 25.85
C SER A 492 41.76 -8.10 25.55
N ILE A 493 41.60 -8.91 26.64
CA ILE A 493 40.91 -10.19 26.54
C ILE A 493 39.41 -9.90 26.48
N LEU A 494 38.77 -10.30 25.42
CA LEU A 494 37.33 -10.19 25.21
C LEU A 494 36.69 -11.57 25.21
N LYS A 495 35.47 -11.66 25.73
CA LYS A 495 34.62 -12.82 25.65
C LYS A 495 33.23 -12.39 25.23
N HIS A 496 32.79 -12.80 24.06
CA HIS A 496 31.39 -12.62 23.64
C HIS A 496 30.56 -13.79 24.15
N ASP A 497 30.05 -13.64 25.37
CA ASP A 497 29.18 -14.62 26.01
C ASP A 497 27.72 -14.33 25.61
N LEU A 498 27.18 -15.15 24.71
CA LEU A 498 25.82 -14.98 24.21
C LEU A 498 24.74 -15.28 25.26
N ALA A 499 25.10 -16.02 26.34
CA ALA A 499 24.16 -16.33 27.43
C ALA A 499 24.08 -15.24 28.49
N ALA A 500 25.04 -14.30 28.50
CA ALA A 500 25.13 -13.26 29.51
C ALA A 500 24.39 -11.99 29.11
N GLY A 501 23.68 -11.37 30.09
CA GLY A 501 22.97 -10.11 29.87
C GLY A 501 21.57 -10.26 29.27
N LYS A 502 20.83 -9.16 29.28
CA LYS A 502 19.49 -9.07 28.69
C LYS A 502 19.53 -8.11 27.51
N TYR A 503 18.92 -8.55 26.43
CA TYR A 503 18.86 -7.81 25.18
C TYR A 503 17.39 -7.59 24.79
N ASP A 504 17.10 -6.40 24.30
CA ASP A 504 15.80 -6.04 23.74
C ASP A 504 15.89 -5.89 22.23
N VAL A 505 14.75 -6.07 21.57
CA VAL A 505 14.63 -6.02 20.12
C VAL A 505 13.81 -4.82 19.71
N GLN A 506 14.44 -3.94 18.95
CA GLN A 506 13.78 -2.91 18.18
C GLN A 506 13.78 -3.30 16.70
N VAL A 507 12.80 -2.81 15.96
CA VAL A 507 12.79 -2.92 14.51
C VAL A 507 12.80 -1.52 13.94
N ASP A 508 13.82 -1.24 13.15
CA ASP A 508 13.91 -0.01 12.38
C ASP A 508 13.31 -0.26 10.99
N VAL A 509 12.43 0.64 10.59
CA VAL A 509 11.84 0.67 9.25
C VAL A 509 12.53 1.79 8.48
N GLY A 510 13.11 1.47 7.35
CA GLY A 510 13.78 2.46 6.53
C GLY A 510 14.07 1.91 5.14
N PRO A 511 14.44 2.79 4.20
CA PRO A 511 14.82 2.36 2.86
C PRO A 511 15.98 1.37 2.92
N SER A 512 16.13 0.57 1.86
CA SER A 512 17.21 -0.42 1.78
C SER A 512 18.58 0.23 1.99
N TYR A 513 19.57 -0.55 2.43
CA TYR A 513 20.92 -0.06 2.67
C TYR A 513 21.48 0.76 1.49
N THR A 514 21.24 0.31 0.27
CA THR A 514 21.65 1.02 -0.96
C THR A 514 20.98 2.38 -1.10
N THR A 515 19.68 2.47 -0.83
CA THR A 515 18.93 3.74 -0.89
C THR A 515 19.34 4.69 0.24
N GLN A 516 19.49 4.18 1.48
CA GLN A 516 20.01 4.97 2.62
C GLN A 516 21.41 5.51 2.34
N ARG A 517 22.25 4.69 1.70
CA ARG A 517 23.61 5.09 1.32
C ARG A 517 23.61 6.20 0.30
N GLN A 518 22.72 6.13 -0.71
CA GLN A 518 22.57 7.20 -1.70
C GLN A 518 22.03 8.50 -1.08
N GLU A 519 20.98 8.42 -0.27
CA GLU A 519 20.43 9.57 0.45
C GLU A 519 21.43 10.20 1.41
N ALA A 520 22.22 9.37 2.11
CA ALA A 520 23.30 9.86 2.97
C ALA A 520 24.39 10.55 2.16
N ALA A 521 24.80 9.99 1.02
CA ALA A 521 25.79 10.58 0.13
C ALA A 521 25.29 11.93 -0.44
N GLU A 522 24.04 12.01 -0.87
CA GLU A 522 23.42 13.26 -1.34
C GLU A 522 23.34 14.31 -0.24
N SER A 523 22.87 13.95 0.95
CA SER A 523 22.77 14.84 2.11
C SER A 523 24.15 15.33 2.57
N MET A 524 25.16 14.44 2.57
CA MET A 524 26.54 14.79 2.90
C MET A 524 27.19 15.70 1.84
N MET A 525 26.89 15.48 0.55
CA MET A 525 27.34 16.36 -0.53
C MET A 525 26.73 17.76 -0.41
N GLU A 526 25.42 17.84 -0.10
CA GLU A 526 24.75 19.11 0.14
C GLU A 526 25.35 19.84 1.36
N ALA A 527 25.58 19.13 2.46
CA ALA A 527 26.24 19.66 3.65
C ALA A 527 27.69 20.10 3.38
N ALA A 528 28.45 19.35 2.57
CA ALA A 528 29.81 19.68 2.16
C ALA A 528 29.88 20.90 1.23
N GLN A 529 28.85 21.14 0.40
CA GLN A 529 28.73 22.38 -0.38
C GLN A 529 28.51 23.60 0.50
N MET A 530 27.76 23.45 1.60
CA MET A 530 27.54 24.52 2.58
C MET A 530 28.76 24.76 3.46
N ASN A 531 29.51 23.70 3.80
CA ASN A 531 30.70 23.79 4.65
C ASN A 531 31.83 22.86 4.17
N PRO A 532 32.78 23.37 3.38
CA PRO A 532 33.89 22.59 2.85
C PRO A 532 34.79 21.92 3.91
N GLN A 533 34.77 22.39 5.17
CA GLN A 533 35.53 21.77 6.26
C GLN A 533 34.98 20.37 6.63
N LEU A 534 33.70 20.10 6.35
CA LEU A 534 33.13 18.77 6.56
C LEU A 534 33.77 17.68 5.69
N MET A 535 34.25 18.06 4.48
CA MET A 535 35.03 17.15 3.63
C MET A 535 36.36 16.73 4.24
N GLN A 536 37.00 17.60 5.03
CA GLN A 536 38.24 17.27 5.72
C GLN A 536 38.03 16.36 6.93
N ILE A 537 36.85 16.41 7.56
CA ILE A 537 36.54 15.66 8.77
C ILE A 537 35.87 14.33 8.45
N ALA A 538 34.94 14.30 7.50
CA ALA A 538 34.07 13.18 7.18
C ALA A 538 34.17 12.74 5.71
N GLY A 539 35.21 13.10 5.00
CA GLY A 539 35.38 12.75 3.59
C GLY A 539 35.55 11.24 3.37
N ASP A 540 36.13 10.54 4.32
CA ASP A 540 36.22 9.06 4.32
C ASP A 540 34.83 8.41 4.41
N ILE A 541 33.93 8.93 5.23
CA ILE A 541 32.56 8.45 5.38
C ILE A 541 31.74 8.75 4.11
N LEU A 542 31.92 9.94 3.53
CA LEU A 542 31.24 10.32 2.28
C LEU A 542 31.63 9.37 1.15
N VAL A 543 32.94 9.11 0.97
CA VAL A 543 33.41 8.21 -0.09
C VAL A 543 32.93 6.79 0.13
N LYS A 544 32.90 6.29 1.38
CA LYS A 544 32.27 4.99 1.69
C LYS A 544 30.78 4.93 1.38
N SER A 545 30.09 6.06 1.47
CA SER A 545 28.65 6.15 1.14
C SER A 545 28.40 6.23 -0.37
N MET A 546 29.41 6.50 -1.19
CA MET A 546 29.30 6.50 -2.65
C MET A 546 29.46 5.09 -3.22
N ASP A 547 28.71 4.78 -4.27
CA ASP A 547 28.75 3.47 -4.95
C ASP A 547 29.81 3.46 -6.07
N TRP A 548 31.06 3.78 -5.69
CA TRP A 548 32.18 3.81 -6.62
C TRP A 548 32.98 2.51 -6.54
N PRO A 549 33.49 2.01 -7.66
CA PRO A 549 34.50 0.96 -7.63
C PRO A 549 35.69 1.42 -6.75
N HIS A 550 36.10 0.59 -5.81
CA HIS A 550 37.19 0.89 -4.86
C HIS A 550 36.93 2.03 -3.84
N ALA A 551 35.66 2.33 -3.51
CA ALA A 551 35.30 3.35 -2.53
C ALA A 551 35.96 3.10 -1.16
N GLU A 552 36.08 1.84 -0.72
CA GLU A 552 36.75 1.47 0.52
C GLU A 552 38.26 1.79 0.51
N GLU A 553 38.96 1.46 -0.58
CA GLU A 553 40.38 1.77 -0.71
C GLU A 553 40.66 3.27 -0.70
N ILE A 554 39.77 4.05 -1.35
CA ILE A 554 39.89 5.51 -1.38
C ILE A 554 39.63 6.08 0.02
N ALA A 555 38.61 5.59 0.73
CA ALA A 555 38.31 6.03 2.09
C ALA A 555 39.43 5.71 3.07
N ASP A 556 40.05 4.52 2.97
CA ASP A 556 41.19 4.13 3.80
C ASP A 556 42.43 4.97 3.50
N ARG A 557 42.68 5.36 2.25
CA ARG A 557 43.75 6.31 1.89
C ARG A 557 43.53 7.69 2.47
N ILE A 558 42.24 8.18 2.44
CA ILE A 558 41.88 9.44 3.05
C ILE A 558 42.11 9.40 4.56
N LYS A 559 41.70 8.33 5.21
CA LYS A 559 41.86 8.09 6.65
C LYS A 559 43.33 8.04 7.05
N GLN A 560 44.17 7.35 6.27
CA GLN A 560 45.62 7.30 6.49
C GLN A 560 46.24 8.65 6.30
N ALA A 561 45.85 9.42 5.28
CA ALA A 561 46.35 10.78 5.07
C ALA A 561 45.95 11.72 6.21
N GLN A 562 44.74 11.60 6.75
CA GLN A 562 44.31 12.37 7.93
C GLN A 562 45.10 11.99 9.19
N GLN A 563 45.38 10.71 9.42
CA GLN A 563 46.16 10.24 10.56
C GLN A 563 47.64 10.69 10.45
N GLN A 564 48.23 10.70 9.25
CA GLN A 564 49.57 11.22 9.00
C GLN A 564 49.65 12.71 9.20
N ALA A 565 48.63 13.47 8.81
CA ALA A 565 48.55 14.91 9.04
C ALA A 565 48.45 15.27 10.55
N GLN A 566 47.86 14.37 11.37
CA GLN A 566 47.76 14.58 12.83
C GLN A 566 49.06 14.15 13.60
N GLN A 567 49.84 13.22 13.04
CA GLN A 567 51.06 12.69 13.69
C GLN A 567 52.38 13.38 13.22
N GLY A 568 52.32 14.16 12.16
CA GLY A 568 53.52 14.77 11.53
C GLY A 568 53.93 16.11 12.13
N GLY A 569 54.58 16.07 13.23
CA GLY A 569 55.29 17.24 13.82
C GLY A 569 56.70 17.46 13.25
N GLN A 570 56.99 17.26 11.96
CA GLN A 570 58.21 17.75 11.29
C GLN A 570 57.95 17.91 9.78
N GLU A 571 58.07 19.14 9.32
CA GLU A 571 57.82 19.52 7.92
C GLU A 571 58.95 19.07 6.98
N PRO A 572 58.67 18.36 5.88
CA PRO A 572 59.64 18.14 4.79
C PRO A 572 59.92 19.41 4.01
N PRO A 573 61.13 19.59 3.42
CA PRO A 573 61.56 20.82 2.73
C PRO A 573 60.77 21.18 1.46
N GLU A 574 59.95 20.26 0.93
CA GLU A 574 59.02 20.56 -0.17
C GLU A 574 57.83 21.43 0.25
N ILE A 575 57.51 21.48 1.55
CA ILE A 575 56.42 22.28 2.11
C ILE A 575 56.78 23.76 2.18
N GLN A 576 58.07 24.12 2.24
CA GLN A 576 58.50 25.54 2.18
C GLN A 576 58.24 26.15 0.79
N ALA A 577 58.38 25.40 -0.28
CA ALA A 577 58.01 25.86 -1.63
C ALA A 577 56.49 26.03 -1.78
N VAL A 578 55.69 25.17 -1.12
CA VAL A 578 54.24 25.26 -1.07
C VAL A 578 53.76 26.43 -0.19
N LYS A 579 54.49 26.77 0.89
CA LYS A 579 54.16 27.96 1.72
C LYS A 579 54.40 29.27 0.96
N MET A 580 55.40 29.33 0.09
CA MET A 580 55.63 30.52 -0.76
C MET A 580 54.56 30.60 -1.88
N GLN A 581 54.11 29.47 -2.39
CA GLN A 581 52.95 29.40 -3.30
C GLN A 581 51.64 29.74 -2.58
N GLN A 582 51.44 29.31 -1.32
CA GLN A 582 50.29 29.69 -0.48
C GLN A 582 50.28 31.18 -0.12
N GLN A 583 51.44 31.87 0.02
CA GLN A 583 51.44 33.32 0.21
C GLN A 583 51.02 34.08 -1.06
N ILE A 584 51.34 33.55 -2.24
CA ILE A 584 50.88 34.10 -3.52
C ILE A 584 49.41 33.76 -3.74
N GLU A 585 48.97 32.57 -3.35
CA GLU A 585 47.55 32.18 -3.34
C GLU A 585 46.74 32.92 -2.27
N GLY A 586 47.33 33.21 -1.11
CA GLY A 586 46.71 34.03 -0.06
C GLY A 586 46.42 35.48 -0.51
N MET A 587 47.31 36.10 -1.31
CA MET A 587 47.03 37.39 -1.93
C MET A 587 45.97 37.29 -3.06
N LYS A 588 45.95 36.17 -3.81
CA LYS A 588 44.86 35.89 -4.77
C LYS A 588 43.56 35.55 -4.07
N ALA A 589 43.59 34.87 -2.92
CA ALA A 589 42.43 34.58 -2.12
C ALA A 589 41.82 35.82 -1.45
N GLN A 590 42.65 36.78 -1.01
CA GLN A 590 42.16 38.08 -0.51
C GLN A 590 41.44 38.88 -1.60
N SER A 591 42.02 38.92 -2.81
CA SER A 591 41.35 39.58 -3.95
C SER A 591 40.08 38.81 -4.40
N ALA A 592 40.10 37.47 -4.33
CA ALA A 592 38.91 36.64 -4.59
C ALA A 592 37.85 36.78 -3.49
N GLN A 593 38.24 36.94 -2.22
CA GLN A 593 37.35 37.22 -1.11
C GLN A 593 36.68 38.59 -1.22
N GLN A 594 37.37 39.61 -1.66
CA GLN A 594 36.78 40.91 -1.97
C GLN A 594 35.81 40.85 -3.14
N LEU A 595 36.14 40.06 -4.18
CA LEU A 595 35.25 39.82 -5.31
C LEU A 595 34.04 38.98 -4.92
N GLN A 596 34.22 38.03 -3.99
CA GLN A 596 33.16 37.19 -3.46
C GLN A 596 32.24 37.97 -2.52
N GLN A 597 32.77 38.90 -1.71
CA GLN A 597 31.93 39.82 -0.92
C GLN A 597 31.12 40.76 -1.82
N GLN A 598 31.70 41.23 -2.92
CA GLN A 598 30.97 42.04 -3.90
C GLN A 598 29.87 41.20 -4.62
N LYS A 599 30.17 39.95 -4.93
CA LYS A 599 29.16 39.01 -5.48
C LYS A 599 28.05 38.69 -4.47
N LEU A 600 28.41 38.45 -3.22
CA LEU A 600 27.43 38.22 -2.15
C LEU A 600 26.54 39.42 -1.89
N GLN A 601 27.11 40.64 -1.97
CA GLN A 601 26.30 41.87 -1.88
C GLN A 601 25.37 42.05 -3.09
N SER A 602 25.82 41.70 -4.30
CA SER A 602 24.98 41.76 -5.50
C SER A 602 23.93 40.65 -5.51
N GLU A 603 24.25 39.45 -5.03
CA GLU A 603 23.28 38.36 -4.85
C GLU A 603 22.25 38.69 -3.75
N PHE A 604 22.70 39.33 -2.67
CA PHE A 604 21.77 39.77 -1.62
C PHE A 604 20.82 40.87 -2.13
N GLN A 605 21.30 41.79 -2.96
CA GLN A 605 20.45 42.79 -3.61
C GLN A 605 19.48 42.17 -4.64
N LEU A 606 19.96 41.17 -5.40
CA LEU A 606 19.11 40.40 -6.32
C LEU A 606 18.03 39.63 -5.56
N LYS A 607 18.39 38.98 -4.47
CA LYS A 607 17.44 38.23 -3.64
C LYS A 607 16.42 39.13 -2.93
N GLN A 608 16.82 40.36 -2.54
CA GLN A 608 15.87 41.39 -2.04
C GLN A 608 14.94 41.86 -3.16
N MET A 609 15.43 41.98 -4.38
CA MET A 609 14.57 42.35 -5.53
C MET A 609 13.63 41.24 -5.92
N GLU A 610 14.09 39.97 -5.87
CA GLU A 610 13.23 38.79 -6.07
C GLU A 610 12.14 38.69 -5.01
N LEU A 611 12.49 38.89 -3.74
CA LEU A 611 11.53 38.88 -2.63
C LEU A 611 10.49 40.00 -2.76
N GLN A 612 10.89 41.20 -3.21
CA GLN A 612 9.95 42.27 -3.50
C GLN A 612 9.05 41.96 -4.71
N GLN A 613 9.58 41.28 -5.73
CA GLN A 613 8.77 40.81 -6.85
C GLN A 613 7.79 39.70 -6.44
N GLU A 614 8.23 38.76 -5.59
CA GLU A 614 7.32 37.74 -5.04
C GLU A 614 6.21 38.36 -4.20
N GLN A 615 6.51 39.33 -3.34
CA GLN A 615 5.49 40.05 -2.57
C GLN A 615 4.52 40.81 -3.47
N GLN A 616 4.98 41.45 -4.54
CA GLN A 616 4.10 42.11 -5.50
C GLN A 616 3.25 41.12 -6.30
N LEU A 617 3.77 39.94 -6.62
CA LEU A 617 3.03 38.89 -7.27
C LEU A 617 1.97 38.28 -6.33
N GLU A 618 2.30 38.14 -5.07
CA GLU A 618 1.37 37.64 -4.05
C GLU A 618 0.27 38.64 -3.75
N GLU A 619 0.56 39.94 -3.69
CA GLU A 619 -0.47 40.98 -3.62
C GLU A 619 -1.37 41.04 -4.86
N MET A 620 -0.81 40.85 -6.06
CA MET A 620 -1.61 40.75 -7.27
C MET A 620 -2.49 39.49 -7.28
N ARG A 621 -1.98 38.38 -6.75
CA ARG A 621 -2.73 37.14 -6.63
C ARG A 621 -3.89 37.26 -5.64
N LEU A 622 -3.65 37.84 -4.48
CA LEU A 622 -4.69 38.14 -3.49
C LEU A 622 -5.75 39.10 -4.02
N ASN A 623 -5.34 40.14 -4.75
CA ASN A 623 -6.29 41.06 -5.40
C ASN A 623 -7.11 40.37 -6.51
N PHE A 624 -6.51 39.42 -7.25
CA PHE A 624 -7.21 38.66 -8.23
C PHE A 624 -8.18 37.65 -7.60
N GLU A 625 -7.80 37.00 -6.49
CA GLU A 625 -8.70 36.12 -5.73
C GLU A 625 -9.87 36.90 -5.11
N ALA A 626 -9.62 38.11 -4.59
CA ALA A 626 -10.67 38.98 -4.07
C ALA A 626 -11.63 39.42 -5.18
N GLN A 627 -11.13 39.74 -6.38
CA GLN A 627 -11.96 40.05 -7.53
C GLN A 627 -12.77 38.84 -8.01
N LYS A 628 -12.17 37.65 -8.02
CA LYS A 628 -12.84 36.40 -8.36
C LYS A 628 -13.96 36.07 -7.39
N ALA A 629 -13.68 36.15 -6.08
CA ALA A 629 -14.71 35.99 -5.04
C ALA A 629 -15.84 37.02 -5.17
N GLY A 630 -15.52 38.26 -5.53
CA GLY A 630 -16.51 39.32 -5.80
C GLY A 630 -17.40 39.03 -7.03
N ILE A 631 -16.81 38.41 -8.06
CA ILE A 631 -17.53 37.95 -9.26
C ILE A 631 -18.42 36.75 -8.93
N GLU A 632 -17.92 35.76 -8.20
CA GLU A 632 -18.69 34.59 -7.75
C GLU A 632 -19.87 34.99 -6.88
N TYR A 633 -19.67 35.94 -5.95
CA TYR A 633 -20.73 36.47 -5.14
C TYR A 633 -21.81 37.16 -5.98
N ARG A 634 -21.43 37.93 -7.01
CA ARG A 634 -22.39 38.58 -7.93
C ARG A 634 -23.15 37.57 -8.79
N ILE A 635 -22.50 36.48 -9.20
CA ILE A 635 -23.13 35.38 -9.95
C ILE A 635 -24.15 34.65 -9.05
N ASP A 636 -23.81 34.37 -7.81
CA ASP A 636 -24.75 33.75 -6.86
C ASP A 636 -25.91 34.65 -6.47
N LEU A 637 -25.67 35.95 -6.37
CA LEU A 637 -26.72 36.91 -6.15
C LEU A 637 -27.68 36.98 -7.36
N ALA A 638 -27.13 36.95 -8.56
CA ALA A 638 -27.93 36.91 -9.80
C ALA A 638 -28.73 35.61 -9.94
N LYS A 639 -28.14 34.46 -9.59
CA LYS A 639 -28.83 33.16 -9.55
C LYS A 639 -29.98 33.16 -8.54
N ASN A 640 -29.76 33.70 -7.34
CA ASN A 640 -30.77 33.79 -6.33
C ASN A 640 -31.90 34.75 -6.74
N GLN A 641 -31.57 35.87 -7.39
CA GLN A 641 -32.55 36.80 -7.95
C GLN A 641 -33.37 36.17 -9.06
N ALA A 642 -32.73 35.41 -9.95
CA ALA A 642 -33.40 34.65 -11.00
C ALA A 642 -34.35 33.59 -10.42
N LYS A 643 -33.91 32.91 -9.34
CA LYS A 643 -34.75 31.92 -8.64
C LYS A 643 -35.97 32.52 -8.00
N ILE A 644 -35.82 33.67 -7.35
CA ILE A 644 -36.94 34.43 -6.76
C ILE A 644 -37.91 34.94 -7.83
N ASN A 645 -37.40 35.42 -8.96
CA ASN A 645 -38.23 35.86 -10.07
C ASN A 645 -38.98 34.68 -10.71
N PHE A 646 -38.34 33.54 -10.88
CA PHE A 646 -38.97 32.32 -11.37
C PHE A 646 -40.07 31.80 -10.42
N GLU A 647 -39.84 31.84 -9.11
CA GLU A 647 -40.87 31.47 -8.12
C GLU A 647 -42.04 32.47 -8.10
N ARG A 648 -41.77 33.78 -8.29
CA ARG A 648 -42.83 34.80 -8.44
C ARG A 648 -43.64 34.58 -9.70
N GLU A 649 -43.01 34.30 -10.82
CA GLU A 649 -43.70 33.99 -12.09
C GLU A 649 -44.56 32.73 -11.96
N LYS A 650 -44.01 31.67 -11.32
CA LYS A 650 -44.75 30.44 -11.06
C LYS A 650 -45.95 30.67 -10.12
N HIS A 651 -45.81 31.56 -9.15
CA HIS A 651 -46.88 31.90 -8.23
C HIS A 651 -47.96 32.78 -8.92
N SER A 652 -47.54 33.72 -9.77
CA SER A 652 -48.45 34.56 -10.54
C SER A 652 -49.18 33.75 -11.62
N SER A 653 -48.52 32.81 -12.30
CA SER A 653 -49.16 31.94 -13.27
C SER A 653 -50.14 30.94 -12.62
N LYS A 654 -49.84 30.47 -11.40
CA LYS A 654 -50.78 29.66 -10.62
C LYS A 654 -52.00 30.44 -10.15
N LEU A 655 -51.78 31.67 -9.70
CA LEU A 655 -52.89 32.58 -9.31
C LEU A 655 -53.79 32.91 -10.50
N ALA A 656 -53.19 33.14 -11.68
CA ALA A 656 -53.93 33.39 -12.92
C ALA A 656 -54.71 32.15 -13.38
N ALA A 657 -54.15 30.94 -13.23
CA ALA A 657 -54.84 29.69 -13.51
C ALA A 657 -55.98 29.43 -12.54
N ASP A 658 -55.80 29.69 -11.23
CA ASP A 658 -56.82 29.54 -10.22
C ASP A 658 -57.95 30.58 -10.41
N GLN A 659 -57.62 31.81 -10.84
CA GLN A 659 -58.64 32.83 -11.20
C GLN A 659 -59.38 32.47 -12.48
N ALA A 660 -58.71 31.87 -13.48
CA ALA A 660 -59.37 31.41 -14.71
C ALA A 660 -60.33 30.23 -14.41
N VAL A 661 -59.93 29.31 -13.53
CA VAL A 661 -60.80 28.18 -13.08
C VAL A 661 -62.00 28.71 -12.28
N ALA A 662 -61.79 29.68 -11.39
CA ALA A 662 -62.86 30.31 -10.64
C ALA A 662 -63.85 31.11 -11.53
N PHE A 663 -63.32 31.80 -12.56
CA PHE A 663 -64.11 32.47 -13.58
C PHE A 663 -64.93 31.48 -14.45
N MET A 664 -64.34 30.37 -14.84
CA MET A 664 -65.09 29.33 -15.56
C MET A 664 -66.13 28.62 -14.70
N GLN A 665 -65.83 28.39 -13.42
CA GLN A 665 -66.82 27.81 -12.49
C GLN A 665 -67.97 28.83 -12.20
N GLY A 666 -67.70 30.13 -12.13
CA GLY A 666 -68.69 31.17 -11.99
C GLY A 666 -69.61 31.32 -13.19
N GLN A 667 -69.09 31.18 -14.43
CA GLN A 667 -69.89 31.19 -15.65
C GLN A 667 -70.71 29.92 -15.81
N ALA A 668 -70.17 28.73 -15.41
CA ALA A 668 -70.93 27.49 -15.42
C ALA A 668 -72.17 27.55 -14.50
N GLY A 669 -72.04 28.23 -13.34
CA GLY A 669 -73.15 28.43 -12.43
C GLY A 669 -74.22 29.33 -13.01
N GLN A 670 -73.87 30.39 -13.76
CA GLN A 670 -74.81 31.26 -14.43
C GLN A 670 -75.50 30.67 -15.65
N VAL A 671 -74.83 29.73 -16.34
CA VAL A 671 -75.41 29.04 -17.46
C VAL A 671 -76.41 27.96 -17.02
N ILE A 672 -76.28 27.41 -15.82
CA ILE A 672 -77.24 26.43 -15.27
C ILE A 672 -78.52 27.10 -14.77
N ASP A 673 -78.42 28.27 -14.19
CA ASP A 673 -79.58 29.07 -13.76
C ASP A 673 -80.33 29.73 -14.94
N GLY A 674 -79.66 29.97 -16.08
CA GLY A 674 -80.29 30.56 -17.28
C GLY A 674 -81.03 29.58 -18.18
N TYR A 675 -80.88 28.26 -18.02
CA TYR A 675 -81.53 27.25 -18.86
C TYR A 675 -82.94 26.82 -18.35
N SER A 676 -83.38 27.35 -17.26
CA SER A 676 -84.69 27.01 -16.73
C SER A 676 -85.87 27.94 -17.22
N GLN A 677 -85.56 28.92 -18.07
CA GLN A 677 -86.59 29.83 -18.61
C GLN A 677 -86.24 30.29 -20.03
N LEU A 678 -86.32 29.44 -21.07
CA LEU A 678 -86.60 29.89 -22.43
C LEU A 678 -86.66 28.67 -23.37
N ASP A 679 -87.93 28.36 -23.78
CA ASP A 679 -88.18 27.57 -24.98
C ASP A 679 -87.84 28.40 -26.21
N GLY A 680 -87.11 27.79 -27.19
CA GLY A 680 -87.03 28.31 -28.53
C GLY A 680 -85.61 28.50 -29.11
N GLU A 681 -85.30 27.63 -30.00
CA GLU A 681 -84.37 27.69 -31.13
C GLU A 681 -83.26 28.75 -31.15
N THR A 682 -82.01 28.36 -30.89
CA THR A 682 -80.79 28.98 -31.44
C THR A 682 -79.69 27.95 -31.60
N PRO A 683 -78.89 28.06 -32.68
CA PRO A 683 -77.88 27.01 -33.03
C PRO A 683 -76.63 27.07 -32.12
N PRO A 684 -75.90 25.95 -31.94
CA PRO A 684 -74.77 25.91 -31.03
C PRO A 684 -73.57 26.74 -31.51
N LEU A 685 -73.03 27.55 -30.62
CA LEU A 685 -71.77 28.28 -30.83
C LEU A 685 -70.63 27.25 -30.80
N SER A 686 -69.85 27.19 -31.87
CA SER A 686 -68.71 26.31 -32.05
C SER A 686 -67.60 26.60 -31.02
N VAL A 687 -67.07 25.58 -30.42
CA VAL A 687 -66.00 25.59 -29.41
C VAL A 687 -64.74 26.30 -29.91
N ASP A 688 -64.50 26.37 -31.23
CA ASP A 688 -63.37 27.04 -31.86
C ASP A 688 -63.28 28.58 -31.62
N ARG A 689 -64.40 29.24 -31.37
CA ARG A 689 -64.44 30.69 -31.19
C ARG A 689 -64.13 31.13 -29.75
N VAL A 690 -64.34 30.27 -28.76
CA VAL A 690 -64.03 30.53 -27.37
C VAL A 690 -62.54 30.26 -27.09
N VAL A 691 -61.97 29.26 -27.77
CA VAL A 691 -60.54 28.92 -27.61
C VAL A 691 -59.64 29.99 -28.21
N SER A 692 -60.01 30.57 -29.38
CA SER A 692 -59.18 31.58 -30.04
C SER A 692 -59.11 32.95 -29.32
N THR A 693 -60.11 33.28 -28.50
CA THR A 693 -60.15 34.60 -27.81
C THR A 693 -59.46 34.57 -26.42
N SER A 694 -59.34 33.42 -25.81
CA SER A 694 -58.76 33.29 -24.45
C SER A 694 -57.30 32.84 -24.41
N ILE A 695 -56.80 32.24 -25.52
CA ILE A 695 -55.43 31.72 -25.56
C ILE A 695 -54.43 32.68 -26.24
N ALA A 696 -54.90 33.62 -27.12
CA ALA A 696 -54.02 34.56 -27.81
C ALA A 696 -53.13 35.42 -26.87
N PRO A 697 -53.63 36.02 -25.80
CA PRO A 697 -52.74 36.81 -24.90
C PRO A 697 -51.76 35.98 -24.09
N ILE A 698 -52.06 34.70 -23.86
CA ILE A 698 -51.15 33.80 -23.14
C ILE A 698 -50.01 33.34 -24.07
N ALA A 699 -50.32 33.07 -25.33
CA ALA A 699 -49.31 32.72 -26.32
C ALA A 699 -48.31 33.85 -26.62
N GLU A 700 -48.79 35.12 -26.64
CA GLU A 700 -47.92 36.29 -26.76
C GLU A 700 -47.02 36.52 -25.57
N SER A 701 -47.48 36.31 -24.35
CA SER A 701 -46.65 36.47 -23.13
C SER A 701 -45.61 35.37 -23.01
N VAL A 702 -45.91 34.12 -23.39
CA VAL A 702 -44.98 33.00 -23.43
C VAL A 702 -43.93 33.21 -24.54
N SER A 703 -44.30 33.69 -25.70
CA SER A 703 -43.34 33.97 -26.79
C SER A 703 -42.37 35.11 -26.42
N ALA A 704 -42.84 36.15 -25.71
CA ALA A 704 -42.02 37.25 -25.25
C ALA A 704 -41.01 36.78 -24.15
N SER A 705 -41.43 35.91 -23.25
CA SER A 705 -40.53 35.34 -22.22
C SER A 705 -39.48 34.39 -22.80
N VAL A 706 -39.84 33.61 -23.81
CA VAL A 706 -38.89 32.74 -24.54
C VAL A 706 -37.87 33.58 -25.31
N GLN A 707 -38.26 34.66 -25.98
CA GLN A 707 -37.32 35.57 -26.64
C GLN A 707 -36.36 36.26 -25.65
N GLN A 708 -36.84 36.67 -24.48
CA GLN A 708 -36.02 37.26 -23.44
C GLN A 708 -35.00 36.27 -22.86
N THR A 709 -35.39 35.01 -22.69
CA THR A 709 -34.51 33.94 -22.25
C THR A 709 -33.46 33.60 -23.31
N GLN A 710 -33.81 33.61 -24.61
CA GLN A 710 -32.86 33.44 -25.69
C GLN A 710 -31.85 34.58 -25.81
N GLN A 711 -32.27 35.84 -25.57
CA GLN A 711 -31.34 36.97 -25.52
C GLN A 711 -30.36 36.89 -24.36
N LEU A 712 -30.82 36.48 -23.17
CA LEU A 712 -29.93 36.23 -22.02
C LEU A 712 -28.95 35.13 -22.29
N LEU A 713 -29.36 34.01 -22.87
CA LEU A 713 -28.47 32.90 -23.27
C LEU A 713 -27.42 33.34 -24.30
N GLN A 714 -27.80 34.17 -25.28
CA GLN A 714 -26.84 34.74 -26.26
C GLN A 714 -25.82 35.67 -25.58
N THR A 715 -26.26 36.49 -24.63
CA THR A 715 -25.35 37.39 -23.90
C THR A 715 -24.38 36.62 -23.02
N VAL A 716 -24.83 35.57 -22.35
CA VAL A 716 -23.95 34.65 -21.57
C VAL A 716 -22.99 33.92 -22.48
N ALA A 717 -23.42 33.42 -23.65
CA ALA A 717 -22.54 32.77 -24.62
C ALA A 717 -21.45 33.70 -25.16
N GLN A 718 -21.79 34.98 -25.41
CA GLN A 718 -20.80 36.00 -25.81
C GLN A 718 -19.81 36.33 -24.70
N LEU A 719 -20.24 36.38 -23.46
CA LEU A 719 -19.34 36.57 -22.30
C LEU A 719 -18.42 35.38 -22.11
N VAL A 720 -18.91 34.15 -22.24
CA VAL A 720 -18.09 32.92 -22.16
C VAL A 720 -17.09 32.83 -23.29
N GLN A 721 -17.43 33.28 -24.50
CA GLN A 721 -16.50 33.33 -25.63
C GLN A 721 -15.44 34.43 -25.52
N ALA A 722 -15.69 35.49 -24.79
CA ALA A 722 -14.74 36.58 -24.58
C ALA A 722 -13.67 36.25 -23.51
N ILE A 723 -13.95 35.34 -22.60
CA ILE A 723 -13.03 34.92 -21.52
C ILE A 723 -11.72 34.31 -22.06
N PRO A 724 -11.72 33.38 -23.02
CA PRO A 724 -10.47 32.83 -23.58
C PRO A 724 -9.59 33.87 -24.25
N ALA A 725 -10.19 34.82 -24.96
CA ALA A 725 -9.45 35.89 -25.64
C ALA A 725 -8.78 36.88 -24.65
N GLN A 726 -9.39 37.10 -23.50
CA GLN A 726 -8.80 37.91 -22.42
C GLN A 726 -7.68 37.15 -21.68
N ILE A 727 -7.84 35.84 -21.49
CA ILE A 727 -6.80 34.97 -20.91
C ILE A 727 -5.62 34.86 -21.85
N ASP A 728 -5.82 34.68 -23.16
CA ASP A 728 -4.77 34.62 -24.16
C ASP A 728 -3.99 35.94 -24.27
N ALA A 729 -4.65 37.08 -24.12
CA ALA A 729 -4.02 38.40 -24.08
C ALA A 729 -3.13 38.61 -22.84
N ILE A 730 -3.42 37.94 -21.73
CA ILE A 730 -2.65 38.01 -20.49
C ILE A 730 -1.48 37.00 -20.50
N VAL A 731 -1.70 35.82 -21.05
CA VAL A 731 -0.73 34.70 -21.04
C VAL A 731 0.29 34.81 -22.17
N ASN A 732 -0.09 35.33 -23.33
CA ASN A 732 0.75 35.42 -24.53
C ASN A 732 1.35 36.81 -24.77
N VAL A 733 1.77 37.52 -23.71
CA VAL A 733 2.60 38.73 -23.89
C VAL A 733 3.93 38.34 -24.52
N PRO A 734 4.31 38.90 -25.68
CA PRO A 734 5.60 38.58 -26.30
C PRO A 734 6.73 38.92 -25.31
N LYS A 735 7.59 37.92 -25.05
CA LYS A 735 8.73 38.04 -24.14
C LYS A 735 10.01 38.16 -24.96
N THR A 736 10.82 39.18 -24.66
CA THR A 736 12.17 39.25 -25.22
C THR A 736 13.13 38.44 -24.39
N ILE A 737 13.79 37.46 -25.03
CA ILE A 737 14.80 36.61 -24.37
C ILE A 737 16.09 37.42 -24.25
N ILE A 738 16.64 37.48 -23.03
CA ILE A 738 17.91 38.19 -22.74
C ILE A 738 19.03 37.15 -22.75
N TYR A 739 20.08 37.45 -23.50
CA TYR A 739 21.29 36.63 -23.59
C TYR A 739 22.46 37.29 -22.86
N ASP A 740 23.37 36.51 -22.29
CA ASP A 740 24.65 36.98 -21.75
C ASP A 740 25.62 37.26 -22.91
N LYS A 741 26.78 37.82 -22.54
CA LYS A 741 27.86 38.12 -23.52
C LYS A 741 28.45 36.86 -24.17
N GLN A 742 28.05 35.66 -23.72
CA GLN A 742 28.48 34.36 -24.23
C GLN A 742 27.35 33.62 -24.99
N GLY A 743 26.19 34.27 -25.21
CA GLY A 743 25.10 33.75 -26.00
C GLY A 743 24.16 32.77 -25.21
N ARG A 744 24.21 32.77 -23.88
CA ARG A 744 23.33 31.94 -23.06
C ARG A 744 22.09 32.73 -22.63
N VAL A 745 20.94 32.06 -22.55
CA VAL A 745 19.70 32.68 -22.08
C VAL A 745 19.78 32.93 -20.57
N ILE A 746 19.67 34.20 -20.16
CA ILE A 746 19.72 34.63 -18.75
C ILE A 746 18.28 34.84 -18.21
N GLY A 747 17.29 35.14 -19.08
CA GLY A 747 15.95 35.45 -18.66
C GLY A 747 15.04 35.86 -19.82
N ALA A 748 13.78 36.11 -19.51
CA ALA A 748 12.80 36.65 -20.45
C ALA A 748 12.05 37.83 -19.80
N GLN A 749 12.04 39.02 -20.44
CA GLN A 749 11.25 40.14 -20.00
C GLN A 749 10.01 40.37 -20.88
N PRO A 750 8.85 40.66 -20.30
CA PRO A 750 7.68 41.02 -21.10
C PRO A 750 7.89 42.35 -21.80
N ASN A 751 7.59 42.42 -23.11
CA ASN A 751 7.64 43.69 -23.86
C ASN A 751 6.54 44.60 -23.34
N ARG A 752 6.93 45.68 -22.61
CA ARG A 752 6.02 46.80 -22.32
C ARG A 752 6.02 47.73 -23.54
N THR A 753 5.03 47.65 -24.36
CA THR A 753 4.62 48.75 -25.23
C THR A 753 3.89 49.78 -24.36
N VAL A 754 4.56 50.88 -24.09
CA VAL A 754 3.95 52.08 -23.51
C VAL A 754 3.03 52.68 -24.59
N GLN A 755 1.75 52.71 -24.37
CA GLN A 755 0.83 53.73 -24.87
C GLN A 755 0.15 54.40 -23.69
#